data_62f73d2602a798a21dcaceb317f9a9a3
#
_entry.id   62f73d2602a798a21dcaceb317f9a9a3
#
_cell.length_a   1.000
_cell.length_b   1.000
_cell.length_c   1.000
_cell.angle_alpha   90.00
_cell.angle_beta   90.00
_cell.angle_gamma   90.00
#
_symmetry.space_group_name_H-M   'P 1'
#
loop_
_entity.id
_entity.type
_entity.pdbx_description
1 polymer ?
#
loop_
_entity_poly.entity_id
_entity_poly.type
_entity_poly.pdbx_seq_one_letter_code
_entity_poly.pdbx_strand_id
1 'polypeptide(L)'
;MQYGYFDLEHKEYVITRPDTPAPWANYLGSPEYGAIVSNNGGGYSFVKSGANGRIIRYRFNSNIGLPGRYIYIRDNDAKDYWSCTWQPVGKPLDQYKTECHHGTAYTTIKSDYADIHSELTYYVPLNKTYEVWRTKITNNSDRYRNLSTFGFVEFTNENNYEQDQVNLQYTLFITRTSFEGNKIVQHINENSGKDENGSNWRERFFGVVGAPVSAYNGNLDSFIGSYRTYGNPVAVERGFCDNKLNYNSNACGALQSDIILAPGETKEIIYVVGQKNPKVADEILAAYNEPGKVDAEVKELIAYWHGQLNNFQIETPSDEFNNMVNVWNAYQCFITFIWSRAASFIYCGLRNGYGYRDTVQDIQGIIHINPELAAEKIRFMISAQVDNGGGLPLVKFDHKAGHETCPDENDENSIYAKETGHPCYRADDALWLFPTVNKYIGESGNKAFLDEVIVYANGGEDTVYEHLKRAINFSMERLGAHTIPAGLYADWNDCLRLGKKCESTFVAFQLYYAMSIIKGYALDRGDNEYAAYIDKVQPELGKSLEACWDEDRFIRGYRENGEIVGAKKDPEASMWLNPQSWSVISGFASDKQAETAMEKVHEILNTPFGVKIMEPPYVDHYFDGALMHIFNPDTKENGGIFSQTQGWAILAESLLGHGDRAFEYFLESSPANMNDKAEVRILEPYVHGQFTESTRSPYAGRSHVHWLTGTGATVMVGCVEGICGMRPNAEGLVISPSIPHTWDGFKIEKNFRGKHLSIDIQNPDHVQSGVKSMTVNGEAVEGNFVCECKMTEQTNIVVVLG
;
A
#
# COMPACT_ATOMS: atom_id res chain seq x y z
N MET A 1 12.63 -6.45 21.31
CA MET A 1 13.78 -7.20 20.71
C MET A 1 13.85 -6.88 19.24
N GLN A 2 15.05 -6.85 18.68
CA GLN A 2 15.29 -6.64 17.25
C GLN A 2 15.36 -7.99 16.54
N TYR A 3 14.64 -8.15 15.42
CA TYR A 3 14.60 -9.38 14.63
C TYR A 3 15.32 -9.25 13.29
N GLY A 4 15.75 -8.05 12.95
CA GLY A 4 16.41 -7.75 11.69
C GLY A 4 16.98 -6.34 11.67
N TYR A 5 17.50 -5.95 10.52
CA TYR A 5 18.09 -4.63 10.30
C TYR A 5 17.82 -4.14 8.87
N PHE A 6 17.90 -2.84 8.69
CA PHE A 6 17.81 -2.18 7.38
C PHE A 6 19.19 -2.21 6.70
N ASP A 7 19.22 -2.68 5.46
CA ASP A 7 20.36 -2.58 4.55
C ASP A 7 20.04 -1.57 3.45
N LEU A 8 20.43 -0.32 3.69
CA LEU A 8 20.13 0.79 2.79
C LEU A 8 20.90 0.68 1.45
N GLU A 9 22.09 0.08 1.47
CA GLU A 9 22.93 -0.10 0.27
C GLU A 9 22.24 -1.04 -0.73
N HIS A 10 21.72 -2.17 -0.25
CA HIS A 10 21.02 -3.14 -1.09
C HIS A 10 19.50 -2.86 -1.18
N LYS A 11 19.00 -1.89 -0.42
CA LYS A 11 17.56 -1.58 -0.27
C LYS A 11 16.77 -2.82 0.18
N GLU A 12 17.30 -3.49 1.18
CA GLU A 12 16.73 -4.69 1.81
C GLU A 12 16.38 -4.45 3.28
N TYR A 13 15.44 -5.25 3.79
CA TYR A 13 15.31 -5.50 5.21
C TYR A 13 15.68 -6.95 5.48
N VAL A 14 16.71 -7.15 6.30
CA VAL A 14 17.28 -8.48 6.58
C VAL A 14 16.74 -8.98 7.92
N ILE A 15 16.00 -10.08 7.89
CA ILE A 15 15.44 -10.74 9.07
C ILE A 15 16.41 -11.87 9.47
N THR A 16 16.97 -11.77 10.67
CA THR A 16 18.04 -12.66 11.15
C THR A 16 17.54 -13.85 11.96
N ARG A 17 16.23 -13.92 12.21
CA ARG A 17 15.58 -15.04 12.91
C ARG A 17 14.14 -15.22 12.44
N PRO A 18 13.67 -16.47 12.22
CA PRO A 18 12.42 -16.74 11.52
C PRO A 18 11.17 -16.61 12.40
N ASP A 19 11.33 -16.63 13.72
CA ASP A 19 10.26 -16.60 14.73
C ASP A 19 9.81 -15.16 15.06
N THR A 20 9.59 -14.37 14.02
CA THR A 20 9.03 -13.02 14.13
C THR A 20 7.67 -13.03 14.82
N PRO A 21 7.24 -11.92 15.50
CA PRO A 21 5.98 -11.88 16.24
C PRO A 21 4.74 -12.19 15.42
N ALA A 22 4.80 -11.96 14.12
CA ALA A 22 3.82 -12.33 13.10
C ALA A 22 4.56 -12.71 11.80
N PRO A 23 3.91 -13.34 10.82
CA PRO A 23 4.51 -13.49 9.50
C PRO A 23 4.77 -12.11 8.88
N TRP A 24 6.04 -11.74 8.72
CA TRP A 24 6.44 -10.48 8.09
C TRP A 24 6.55 -10.67 6.58
N ALA A 25 5.80 -9.89 5.85
CA ALA A 25 5.56 -10.10 4.43
C ALA A 25 6.28 -9.11 3.53
N ASN A 26 6.47 -9.54 2.29
CA ASN A 26 6.88 -8.73 1.16
C ASN A 26 5.97 -9.01 -0.05
N TYR A 27 5.86 -8.05 -0.96
CA TYR A 27 5.19 -8.20 -2.25
C TYR A 27 6.21 -8.44 -3.35
N LEU A 28 5.89 -9.39 -4.26
CA LEU A 28 6.74 -9.74 -5.40
C LEU A 28 6.20 -9.20 -6.72
N GLY A 29 5.10 -8.43 -6.66
CA GLY A 29 4.22 -8.28 -7.78
C GLY A 29 4.49 -7.15 -8.74
N SER A 30 3.84 -7.30 -9.85
CA SER A 30 3.55 -6.31 -10.88
C SER A 30 2.04 -6.00 -10.87
N PRO A 31 1.55 -5.03 -11.68
CA PRO A 31 0.11 -4.75 -11.80
C PRO A 31 -0.73 -5.95 -12.27
N GLU A 32 -0.13 -6.91 -12.94
CA GLU A 32 -0.83 -8.06 -13.52
C GLU A 32 -0.80 -9.31 -12.63
N TYR A 33 0.17 -9.41 -11.71
CA TYR A 33 0.38 -10.58 -10.85
C TYR A 33 0.77 -10.17 -9.45
N GLY A 34 -0.16 -10.31 -8.51
CA GLY A 34 0.09 -10.08 -7.09
C GLY A 34 0.60 -11.34 -6.40
N ALA A 35 1.73 -11.24 -5.72
CA ALA A 35 2.28 -12.32 -4.91
C ALA A 35 2.78 -11.76 -3.58
N ILE A 36 2.29 -12.34 -2.48
CA ILE A 36 2.67 -11.99 -1.12
C ILE A 36 3.43 -13.18 -0.53
N VAL A 37 4.61 -12.92 0.01
CA VAL A 37 5.46 -13.94 0.64
C VAL A 37 5.92 -13.47 2.01
N SER A 38 5.79 -14.32 3.02
CA SER A 38 6.33 -14.05 4.35
C SER A 38 7.81 -14.47 4.46
N ASN A 39 8.45 -14.03 5.54
CA ASN A 39 9.81 -14.46 5.91
C ASN A 39 9.96 -15.98 6.07
N ASN A 40 8.86 -16.72 6.06
CA ASN A 40 8.83 -18.19 6.14
C ASN A 40 8.20 -18.86 4.90
N GLY A 41 8.10 -18.14 3.77
CA GLY A 41 7.57 -18.67 2.52
C GLY A 41 6.04 -18.78 2.43
N GLY A 42 5.33 -18.47 3.51
CA GLY A 42 3.87 -18.42 3.53
C GLY A 42 3.32 -17.30 2.65
N GLY A 43 2.04 -17.40 2.27
CA GLY A 43 1.38 -16.38 1.48
C GLY A 43 0.60 -16.93 0.28
N TYR A 44 0.24 -16.08 -0.66
CA TYR A 44 -0.60 -16.43 -1.80
C TYR A 44 -0.31 -15.57 -3.02
N SER A 45 -0.88 -15.96 -4.15
CA SER A 45 -0.79 -15.18 -5.38
C SER A 45 -2.10 -15.16 -6.14
N PHE A 46 -2.21 -14.17 -7.02
CA PHE A 46 -3.38 -13.94 -7.86
C PHE A 46 -3.02 -13.20 -9.15
N VAL A 47 -3.83 -13.38 -10.19
CA VAL A 47 -3.75 -12.61 -11.43
C VAL A 47 -4.82 -11.52 -11.41
N LYS A 48 -4.42 -10.27 -11.59
CA LYS A 48 -5.26 -9.05 -11.65
C LYS A 48 -6.08 -8.75 -10.41
N SER A 49 -6.84 -9.71 -9.87
CA SER A 49 -7.77 -9.47 -8.77
C SER A 49 -7.55 -10.46 -7.63
N GLY A 50 -7.33 -9.94 -6.42
CA GLY A 50 -7.28 -10.75 -5.21
C GLY A 50 -8.59 -11.48 -4.92
N ALA A 51 -9.73 -10.97 -5.39
CA ALA A 51 -11.04 -11.59 -5.23
C ALA A 51 -11.33 -12.68 -6.26
N ASN A 52 -10.96 -12.47 -7.53
CA ASN A 52 -11.38 -13.31 -8.66
C ASN A 52 -10.22 -13.93 -9.44
N GLY A 53 -8.98 -13.80 -8.99
CA GLY A 53 -7.79 -14.29 -9.69
C GLY A 53 -6.88 -15.19 -8.88
N ARG A 54 -7.38 -15.78 -7.77
CA ARG A 54 -6.56 -16.60 -6.86
C ARG A 54 -5.95 -17.80 -7.54
N ILE A 55 -4.67 -18.03 -7.25
CA ILE A 55 -3.91 -19.20 -7.74
C ILE A 55 -3.47 -20.06 -6.57
N ILE A 56 -2.67 -19.49 -5.66
CA ILE A 56 -2.18 -20.17 -4.46
C ILE A 56 -3.14 -19.90 -3.32
N ARG A 57 -3.56 -20.97 -2.64
CA ARG A 57 -4.48 -20.90 -1.50
C ARG A 57 -3.77 -20.31 -0.28
N TYR A 58 -4.50 -19.49 0.45
CA TYR A 58 -4.11 -18.97 1.76
C TYR A 58 -5.30 -19.07 2.72
N ARG A 59 -5.03 -19.46 3.96
CA ARG A 59 -6.01 -19.48 5.04
C ARG A 59 -5.76 -18.32 5.98
N PHE A 60 -6.66 -17.36 5.93
CA PHE A 60 -6.59 -16.16 6.76
C PHE A 60 -6.83 -16.47 8.23
N ASN A 61 -6.52 -15.49 9.09
CA ASN A 61 -6.64 -15.60 10.53
C ASN A 61 -5.76 -16.70 11.13
N SER A 62 -4.55 -16.84 10.58
CA SER A 62 -3.52 -17.74 11.07
C SER A 62 -2.30 -16.93 11.50
N ASN A 63 -1.69 -17.28 12.63
CA ASN A 63 -0.45 -16.69 13.10
C ASN A 63 0.81 -17.31 12.49
N ILE A 64 0.65 -18.25 11.58
CA ILE A 64 1.69 -18.85 10.75
C ILE A 64 1.28 -18.72 9.28
N GLY A 65 2.25 -18.54 8.40
CA GLY A 65 2.00 -18.23 6.98
C GLY A 65 1.53 -19.42 6.12
N LEU A 66 0.59 -20.23 6.59
CA LEU A 66 0.09 -21.43 5.92
C LEU A 66 -1.16 -21.19 5.06
N PRO A 67 -1.31 -21.94 3.96
CA PRO A 67 -0.30 -22.64 3.17
C PRO A 67 0.62 -21.65 2.45
N GLY A 68 1.62 -22.13 1.71
CA GLY A 68 2.58 -21.23 1.08
C GLY A 68 3.33 -21.90 -0.06
N ARG A 69 4.55 -21.41 -0.28
CA ARG A 69 5.48 -21.80 -1.31
C ARG A 69 6.59 -22.60 -0.66
N TYR A 70 6.43 -23.91 -0.51
CA TYR A 70 7.34 -24.68 0.29
C TYR A 70 8.22 -25.59 -0.56
N ILE A 71 9.48 -25.69 -0.15
CA ILE A 71 10.44 -26.67 -0.66
C ILE A 71 10.95 -27.44 0.54
N TYR A 72 10.57 -28.70 0.59
CA TYR A 72 11.08 -29.62 1.60
C TYR A 72 12.35 -30.29 1.07
N ILE A 73 13.30 -30.51 1.95
CA ILE A 73 14.49 -31.33 1.72
C ILE A 73 14.44 -32.49 2.68
N ARG A 74 14.71 -33.70 2.16
CA ARG A 74 14.83 -34.90 2.97
C ARG A 74 16.18 -35.56 2.72
N ASP A 75 16.91 -35.83 3.79
CA ASP A 75 18.07 -36.70 3.77
C ASP A 75 17.58 -38.15 3.83
N ASN A 76 17.79 -38.89 2.75
CA ASN A 76 17.29 -40.26 2.61
C ASN A 76 18.05 -41.24 3.48
N ASP A 77 19.33 -40.95 3.78
CA ASP A 77 20.16 -41.79 4.63
C ASP A 77 19.85 -41.62 6.11
N ALA A 78 19.72 -40.37 6.54
CA ALA A 78 19.32 -40.03 7.92
C ALA A 78 17.80 -40.20 8.17
N LYS A 79 16.98 -40.25 7.12
CA LYS A 79 15.52 -40.26 7.17
C LYS A 79 14.96 -39.03 7.89
N ASP A 80 15.70 -37.91 7.85
CA ASP A 80 15.29 -36.64 8.41
C ASP A 80 14.89 -35.67 7.31
N TYR A 81 13.99 -34.72 7.62
CA TYR A 81 13.52 -33.75 6.65
C TYR A 81 13.28 -32.38 7.29
N TRP A 82 13.37 -31.32 6.49
CA TRP A 82 13.15 -29.93 6.86
C TRP A 82 12.62 -29.14 5.66
N SER A 83 12.27 -27.88 5.88
CA SER A 83 11.92 -26.95 4.82
C SER A 83 12.99 -25.87 4.66
N CYS A 84 13.20 -25.39 3.43
CA CYS A 84 14.14 -24.30 3.13
C CYS A 84 13.80 -22.99 3.85
N THR A 85 12.59 -22.84 4.32
CA THR A 85 12.02 -21.61 4.88
C THR A 85 11.67 -21.74 6.36
N TRP A 86 12.36 -22.56 7.15
CA TRP A 86 12.07 -22.93 8.54
C TRP A 86 10.67 -23.52 8.72
N GLN A 87 9.61 -22.70 8.58
CA GLN A 87 8.23 -23.21 8.45
C GLN A 87 8.08 -23.89 7.06
N PRO A 88 7.18 -24.88 6.92
CA PRO A 88 6.23 -25.36 7.93
C PRO A 88 6.76 -26.46 8.86
N VAL A 89 7.98 -26.97 8.65
CA VAL A 89 8.52 -28.06 9.48
C VAL A 89 8.94 -27.60 10.87
N GLY A 90 9.56 -26.42 10.98
CA GLY A 90 9.87 -25.81 12.26
C GLY A 90 10.94 -26.53 13.07
N LYS A 91 12.10 -26.83 12.49
CA LYS A 91 13.23 -27.41 13.24
C LYS A 91 13.66 -26.50 14.39
N PRO A 92 14.22 -27.06 15.50
CA PRO A 92 14.75 -26.27 16.61
C PRO A 92 15.77 -25.24 16.16
N LEU A 93 15.63 -23.99 16.65
CA LEU A 93 16.44 -22.83 16.21
C LEU A 93 17.90 -22.88 16.69
N ASP A 94 18.22 -23.74 17.62
CA ASP A 94 19.62 -24.05 17.98
C ASP A 94 20.36 -24.92 16.94
N GLN A 95 19.60 -25.58 16.06
CA GLN A 95 20.11 -26.44 14.98
C GLN A 95 19.86 -25.88 13.58
N TYR A 96 18.87 -24.99 13.43
CA TYR A 96 18.45 -24.40 12.17
C TYR A 96 18.75 -22.91 12.16
N LYS A 97 19.58 -22.48 11.21
CA LYS A 97 19.90 -21.07 11.00
C LYS A 97 19.20 -20.58 9.74
N THR A 98 18.71 -19.36 9.79
CA THR A 98 18.10 -18.75 8.61
C THR A 98 18.24 -17.23 8.63
N GLU A 99 18.30 -16.67 7.44
CA GLU A 99 18.32 -15.24 7.16
C GLU A 99 17.39 -14.97 5.99
N CYS A 100 16.46 -14.03 6.15
CA CYS A 100 15.52 -13.65 5.10
C CYS A 100 15.80 -12.22 4.66
N HIS A 101 16.09 -12.04 3.38
CA HIS A 101 16.28 -10.76 2.72
C HIS A 101 14.99 -10.38 1.97
N HIS A 102 14.22 -9.46 2.50
CA HIS A 102 13.14 -8.82 1.77
C HIS A 102 13.72 -7.63 1.00
N GLY A 103 13.74 -7.73 -0.31
CA GLY A 103 14.14 -6.65 -1.19
C GLY A 103 12.95 -6.07 -1.96
N THR A 104 13.22 -5.14 -2.87
CA THR A 104 12.18 -4.53 -3.70
C THR A 104 11.71 -5.50 -4.78
N ALA A 105 10.53 -6.10 -4.57
CA ALA A 105 9.86 -7.10 -5.41
C ALA A 105 10.55 -8.48 -5.48
N TYR A 106 11.44 -8.82 -4.59
CA TYR A 106 11.98 -10.17 -4.41
C TYR A 106 12.17 -10.50 -2.93
N THR A 107 12.30 -11.79 -2.63
CA THR A 107 12.64 -12.27 -1.30
C THR A 107 13.61 -13.43 -1.43
N THR A 108 14.74 -13.37 -0.73
CA THR A 108 15.71 -14.46 -0.65
C THR A 108 15.79 -14.98 0.78
N ILE A 109 15.59 -16.28 0.97
CA ILE A 109 15.71 -16.95 2.27
C ILE A 109 16.90 -17.91 2.17
N LYS A 110 17.89 -17.69 3.04
CA LYS A 110 19.05 -18.57 3.21
C LYS A 110 18.87 -19.39 4.47
N SER A 111 19.21 -20.67 4.44
CA SER A 111 19.14 -21.52 5.62
C SER A 111 20.21 -22.57 5.66
N ASP A 112 20.60 -22.94 6.88
CA ASP A 112 21.58 -24.00 7.16
C ASP A 112 20.97 -25.00 8.13
N TYR A 113 20.93 -26.26 7.74
CA TYR A 113 20.54 -27.37 8.59
C TYR A 113 21.26 -28.66 8.19
N ALA A 114 21.80 -29.42 9.17
CA ALA A 114 22.46 -30.70 8.95
C ALA A 114 23.54 -30.66 7.88
N ASP A 115 24.39 -29.61 7.84
CA ASP A 115 25.45 -29.35 6.86
C ASP A 115 24.93 -29.16 5.42
N ILE A 116 23.67 -28.91 5.22
CA ILE A 116 23.10 -28.50 3.95
C ILE A 116 22.72 -27.02 4.04
N HIS A 117 23.28 -26.23 3.12
CA HIS A 117 22.91 -24.84 2.88
C HIS A 117 21.86 -24.79 1.79
N SER A 118 20.81 -23.99 1.98
CA SER A 118 19.84 -23.67 0.92
C SER A 118 19.65 -22.17 0.77
N GLU A 119 19.58 -21.71 -0.48
CA GLU A 119 19.24 -20.34 -0.85
C GLU A 119 18.01 -20.38 -1.76
N LEU A 120 16.91 -19.78 -1.31
CA LEU A 120 15.63 -19.78 -2.02
C LEU A 120 15.23 -18.35 -2.34
N THR A 121 15.22 -18.01 -3.63
CA THR A 121 14.80 -16.67 -4.12
C THR A 121 13.44 -16.75 -4.79
N TYR A 122 12.49 -15.96 -4.29
CA TYR A 122 11.16 -15.77 -4.86
C TYR A 122 11.10 -14.44 -5.60
N TYR A 123 10.59 -14.42 -6.83
CA TYR A 123 10.32 -13.20 -7.57
C TYR A 123 9.29 -13.41 -8.68
N VAL A 124 8.74 -12.30 -9.17
CA VAL A 124 7.91 -12.26 -10.37
C VAL A 124 8.70 -11.48 -11.42
N PRO A 125 9.04 -12.08 -12.57
CA PRO A 125 9.75 -11.36 -13.63
C PRO A 125 8.94 -10.17 -14.13
N LEU A 126 9.61 -9.10 -14.55
CA LEU A 126 8.95 -7.89 -15.06
C LEU A 126 7.97 -8.21 -16.19
N ASN A 127 6.75 -7.68 -16.08
CA ASN A 127 5.67 -7.85 -17.06
C ASN A 127 5.23 -9.31 -17.29
N LYS A 128 5.45 -10.20 -16.31
CA LYS A 128 5.01 -11.60 -16.36
C LYS A 128 3.88 -11.86 -15.36
N THR A 129 3.11 -12.91 -15.65
CA THR A 129 1.98 -13.36 -14.83
C THR A 129 2.22 -14.75 -14.26
N TYR A 130 3.46 -14.99 -13.81
CA TYR A 130 3.90 -16.18 -13.08
C TYR A 130 5.04 -15.82 -12.14
N GLU A 131 5.22 -16.61 -11.12
CA GLU A 131 6.32 -16.44 -10.16
C GLU A 131 7.34 -17.56 -10.30
N VAL A 132 8.59 -17.23 -9.99
CA VAL A 132 9.75 -18.12 -10.06
C VAL A 132 10.36 -18.30 -8.67
N TRP A 133 10.67 -19.54 -8.32
CA TRP A 133 11.34 -19.90 -7.07
C TRP A 133 12.65 -20.60 -7.40
N ARG A 134 13.77 -19.89 -7.34
CA ARG A 134 15.09 -20.47 -7.53
C ARG A 134 15.61 -21.02 -6.21
N THR A 135 15.96 -22.30 -6.19
CA THR A 135 16.52 -22.97 -5.03
C THR A 135 17.93 -23.47 -5.36
N LYS A 136 18.94 -22.99 -4.62
CA LYS A 136 20.28 -23.52 -4.62
C LYS A 136 20.49 -24.36 -3.36
N ILE A 137 20.95 -25.59 -3.51
CA ILE A 137 21.19 -26.52 -2.40
C ILE A 137 22.67 -26.93 -2.45
N THR A 138 23.41 -26.63 -1.40
CA THR A 138 24.84 -26.87 -1.29
C THR A 138 25.11 -27.88 -0.18
N ASN A 139 25.91 -28.89 -0.47
CA ASN A 139 26.39 -29.85 0.50
C ASN A 139 27.68 -29.34 1.16
N ASN A 140 27.58 -28.81 2.36
CA ASN A 140 28.73 -28.34 3.15
C ASN A 140 29.41 -29.44 4.00
N SER A 141 28.92 -30.69 3.92
CA SER A 141 29.55 -31.82 4.60
C SER A 141 30.71 -32.41 3.80
N ASP A 142 31.50 -33.27 4.44
CA ASP A 142 32.66 -33.99 3.84
C ASP A 142 32.26 -35.32 3.16
N ARG A 143 30.96 -35.62 3.06
CA ARG A 143 30.43 -36.87 2.47
C ARG A 143 29.39 -36.58 1.39
N TYR A 144 29.17 -37.56 0.52
CA TYR A 144 28.06 -37.53 -0.42
C TYR A 144 26.73 -37.50 0.35
N ARG A 145 25.75 -36.71 -0.12
CA ARG A 145 24.42 -36.61 0.44
C ARG A 145 23.40 -37.07 -0.59
N ASN A 146 22.56 -38.02 -0.17
CA ASN A 146 21.43 -38.52 -0.96
C ASN A 146 20.16 -37.80 -0.49
N LEU A 147 19.68 -36.81 -1.25
CA LEU A 147 18.59 -35.93 -0.87
C LEU A 147 17.40 -36.09 -1.82
N SER A 148 16.21 -35.98 -1.29
CA SER A 148 14.99 -35.74 -2.07
C SER A 148 14.48 -34.33 -1.81
N THR A 149 14.17 -33.57 -2.84
CA THR A 149 13.50 -32.27 -2.76
C THR A 149 12.05 -32.44 -3.14
N PHE A 150 11.14 -31.72 -2.44
CA PHE A 150 9.72 -31.69 -2.74
C PHE A 150 9.31 -30.23 -2.87
N GLY A 151 9.19 -29.74 -4.10
CA GLY A 151 8.55 -28.45 -4.36
C GLY A 151 7.04 -28.61 -4.19
N PHE A 152 6.42 -27.72 -3.44
CA PHE A 152 5.01 -27.83 -3.07
C PHE A 152 4.24 -26.51 -3.18
N VAL A 153 3.06 -26.57 -3.79
CA VAL A 153 2.07 -25.50 -3.82
C VAL A 153 0.67 -26.06 -3.61
N GLU A 154 -0.16 -25.38 -2.81
CA GLU A 154 -1.59 -25.69 -2.74
C GLU A 154 -2.36 -24.74 -3.65
N PHE A 155 -3.02 -25.27 -4.67
CA PHE A 155 -3.88 -24.47 -5.54
C PHE A 155 -5.23 -24.18 -4.86
N THR A 156 -5.84 -23.03 -5.21
CA THR A 156 -7.27 -22.87 -4.98
C THR A 156 -8.05 -23.74 -5.97
N ASN A 157 -9.23 -24.24 -5.57
CA ASN A 157 -10.08 -25.02 -6.46
C ASN A 157 -10.93 -24.13 -7.37
N GLU A 158 -11.06 -22.86 -7.02
CA GLU A 158 -11.74 -21.80 -7.76
C GLU A 158 -10.92 -20.52 -7.73
N ASN A 159 -11.02 -19.66 -8.72
CA ASN A 159 -10.35 -18.38 -8.75
C ASN A 159 -11.00 -17.37 -7.81
N ASN A 160 -12.33 -17.43 -7.67
CA ASN A 160 -13.06 -16.60 -6.75
C ASN A 160 -12.75 -17.03 -5.31
N TYR A 161 -12.22 -16.10 -4.53
CA TYR A 161 -11.79 -16.36 -3.17
C TYR A 161 -12.93 -16.87 -2.27
N GLU A 162 -14.08 -16.21 -2.31
CA GLU A 162 -15.22 -16.57 -1.45
C GLU A 162 -15.74 -17.97 -1.80
N GLN A 163 -15.92 -18.27 -3.09
CA GLN A 163 -16.35 -19.59 -3.52
C GLN A 163 -15.36 -20.68 -3.13
N ASP A 164 -14.06 -20.44 -3.28
CA ASP A 164 -13.03 -21.39 -2.87
C ASP A 164 -13.07 -21.73 -1.39
N GLN A 165 -13.41 -20.76 -0.53
CA GLN A 165 -13.38 -20.94 0.93
C GLN A 165 -14.69 -21.51 1.50
N VAL A 166 -15.83 -21.15 0.94
CA VAL A 166 -17.13 -21.44 1.57
C VAL A 166 -18.01 -22.41 0.79
N ASN A 167 -17.80 -22.58 -0.52
CA ASN A 167 -18.65 -23.42 -1.36
C ASN A 167 -17.98 -24.74 -1.77
N LEU A 168 -17.43 -25.44 -0.79
CA LEU A 168 -16.65 -26.68 -1.02
C LEU A 168 -17.45 -27.78 -1.71
N GLN A 169 -18.75 -27.88 -1.46
CA GLN A 169 -19.62 -28.85 -2.10
C GLN A 169 -19.72 -28.65 -3.62
N TYR A 170 -19.27 -27.52 -4.14
CA TYR A 170 -19.19 -27.21 -5.56
C TYR A 170 -17.72 -27.25 -6.03
N THR A 171 -16.85 -26.49 -5.39
CA THR A 171 -15.49 -26.24 -5.89
C THR A 171 -14.60 -27.48 -5.88
N LEU A 172 -14.85 -28.46 -5.00
CA LEU A 172 -14.14 -29.75 -5.03
C LEU A 172 -14.38 -30.54 -6.33
N PHE A 173 -15.54 -30.37 -6.98
CA PHE A 173 -15.97 -31.20 -8.11
C PHE A 173 -15.74 -30.58 -9.49
N ILE A 174 -15.17 -29.35 -9.53
CA ILE A 174 -14.86 -28.66 -10.79
C ILE A 174 -13.37 -28.71 -11.14
N THR A 175 -12.53 -29.27 -10.27
CA THR A 175 -11.06 -29.28 -10.43
C THR A 175 -10.50 -30.68 -10.57
N ARG A 176 -9.47 -30.80 -11.39
CA ARG A 176 -8.66 -32.00 -11.57
C ARG A 176 -7.21 -31.61 -11.87
N THR A 177 -6.28 -32.55 -11.71
CA THR A 177 -4.88 -32.35 -12.10
C THR A 177 -4.42 -33.40 -13.10
N SER A 178 -3.42 -33.02 -13.91
CA SER A 178 -2.64 -33.92 -14.76
C SER A 178 -1.15 -33.73 -14.48
N PHE A 179 -0.34 -34.73 -14.85
CA PHE A 179 1.12 -34.60 -14.85
C PHE A 179 1.61 -34.68 -16.32
N GLU A 180 2.40 -33.68 -16.71
CA GLU A 180 2.88 -33.54 -18.09
C GLU A 180 4.38 -33.18 -18.06
N GLY A 181 5.20 -34.19 -18.30
CA GLY A 181 6.65 -34.04 -18.36
C GLY A 181 7.29 -33.63 -17.04
N ASN A 182 7.41 -32.33 -16.80
CA ASN A 182 8.06 -31.77 -15.61
C ASN A 182 7.11 -30.83 -14.83
N LYS A 183 5.81 -30.93 -15.06
CA LYS A 183 4.84 -30.05 -14.41
C LYS A 183 3.55 -30.78 -14.02
N ILE A 184 2.94 -30.31 -12.93
CA ILE A 184 1.54 -30.54 -12.61
C ILE A 184 0.72 -29.43 -13.27
N VAL A 185 -0.36 -29.81 -13.95
CA VAL A 185 -1.37 -28.89 -14.49
C VAL A 185 -2.67 -29.10 -13.74
N GLN A 186 -3.20 -28.02 -13.19
CA GLN A 186 -4.55 -28.00 -12.62
C GLN A 186 -5.51 -27.46 -13.68
N HIS A 187 -6.60 -28.18 -13.89
CA HIS A 187 -7.70 -27.79 -14.74
C HIS A 187 -8.91 -27.46 -13.89
N ILE A 188 -9.48 -26.27 -14.09
CA ILE A 188 -10.72 -25.83 -13.44
C ILE A 188 -11.76 -25.64 -14.53
N ASN A 189 -12.90 -26.33 -14.41
CA ASN A 189 -14.01 -26.16 -15.35
C ASN A 189 -14.60 -24.76 -15.17
N GLU A 190 -14.60 -23.99 -16.25
CA GLU A 190 -15.07 -22.61 -16.25
C GLU A 190 -16.52 -22.53 -16.73
N ASN A 191 -17.37 -21.91 -15.91
CA ASN A 191 -18.80 -21.79 -16.19
C ASN A 191 -19.15 -20.53 -16.99
N SER A 192 -18.21 -19.60 -17.16
CA SER A 192 -18.42 -18.29 -17.79
C SER A 192 -18.27 -18.27 -19.32
N GLY A 193 -18.09 -19.42 -19.94
CA GLY A 193 -17.91 -19.57 -21.39
C GLY A 193 -16.54 -20.13 -21.76
N LYS A 194 -16.20 -20.03 -23.03
CA LYS A 194 -14.90 -20.49 -23.54
C LYS A 194 -13.86 -19.38 -23.42
N ASP A 195 -12.63 -19.78 -23.08
CA ASP A 195 -11.47 -18.88 -23.14
C ASP A 195 -11.11 -18.49 -24.59
N GLU A 196 -10.11 -17.66 -24.76
CA GLU A 196 -9.60 -17.23 -26.07
C GLU A 196 -9.14 -18.37 -26.99
N ASN A 197 -8.86 -19.56 -26.40
CA ASN A 197 -8.50 -20.78 -27.13
C ASN A 197 -9.70 -21.72 -27.41
N GLY A 198 -10.91 -21.30 -27.04
CA GLY A 198 -12.13 -22.07 -27.23
C GLY A 198 -12.35 -23.17 -26.18
N SER A 199 -11.57 -23.17 -25.09
CA SER A 199 -11.70 -24.10 -23.96
C SER A 199 -12.61 -23.51 -22.88
N ASN A 200 -13.34 -24.36 -22.20
CA ASN A 200 -14.08 -24.02 -20.97
C ASN A 200 -13.32 -24.42 -19.70
N TRP A 201 -12.02 -24.70 -19.82
CA TRP A 201 -11.12 -25.00 -18.73
C TRP A 201 -10.17 -23.84 -18.47
N ARG A 202 -9.95 -23.53 -17.19
CA ARG A 202 -8.89 -22.62 -16.76
C ARG A 202 -7.74 -23.45 -16.21
N GLU A 203 -6.53 -23.22 -16.75
CA GLU A 203 -5.37 -24.02 -16.42
C GLU A 203 -4.37 -23.22 -15.61
N ARG A 204 -3.82 -23.89 -14.60
CA ARG A 204 -2.66 -23.42 -13.81
C ARG A 204 -1.61 -24.49 -13.83
N PHE A 205 -0.36 -24.09 -13.74
CA PHE A 205 0.75 -25.05 -13.72
C PHE A 205 1.69 -24.79 -12.55
N PHE A 206 2.33 -25.85 -12.11
CA PHE A 206 3.49 -25.84 -11.24
C PHE A 206 4.53 -26.76 -11.85
N GLY A 207 5.67 -26.21 -12.31
CA GLY A 207 6.71 -26.92 -13.03
C GLY A 207 8.07 -26.78 -12.37
N VAL A 208 8.98 -27.67 -12.75
CA VAL A 208 10.36 -27.71 -12.24
C VAL A 208 11.36 -27.83 -13.38
N VAL A 209 12.51 -27.14 -13.22
CA VAL A 209 13.66 -27.18 -14.13
C VAL A 209 14.94 -27.36 -13.30
N GLY A 210 15.99 -27.95 -13.89
CA GLY A 210 17.28 -28.15 -13.23
C GLY A 210 17.45 -29.53 -12.58
N ALA A 211 16.32 -30.25 -12.33
CA ALA A 211 16.36 -31.64 -11.85
C ALA A 211 15.22 -32.44 -12.46
N PRO A 212 15.41 -33.75 -12.74
CA PRO A 212 14.32 -34.59 -13.22
C PRO A 212 13.29 -34.83 -12.13
N VAL A 213 12.01 -34.93 -12.52
CA VAL A 213 10.94 -35.34 -11.62
C VAL A 213 11.00 -36.86 -11.44
N SER A 214 11.25 -37.31 -10.20
CA SER A 214 11.26 -38.73 -9.84
C SER A 214 9.86 -39.23 -9.45
N ALA A 215 9.04 -38.38 -8.86
CA ALA A 215 7.65 -38.65 -8.49
C ALA A 215 6.86 -37.36 -8.29
N TYR A 216 5.54 -37.45 -8.20
CA TYR A 216 4.65 -36.28 -8.06
C TYR A 216 3.39 -36.59 -7.27
N ASN A 217 2.70 -35.55 -6.77
CA ASN A 217 1.32 -35.61 -6.30
C ASN A 217 0.56 -34.38 -6.78
N GLY A 218 -0.61 -34.59 -7.36
CA GLY A 218 -1.57 -33.54 -7.72
C GLY A 218 -2.73 -33.45 -6.74
N ASN A 219 -2.87 -34.40 -5.82
CA ASN A 219 -3.92 -34.49 -4.81
C ASN A 219 -3.36 -34.14 -3.43
N LEU A 220 -3.98 -33.15 -2.75
CA LEU A 220 -3.50 -32.67 -1.47
C LEU A 220 -3.49 -33.73 -0.37
N ASP A 221 -4.57 -34.54 -0.28
CA ASP A 221 -4.71 -35.55 0.76
C ASP A 221 -3.65 -36.64 0.64
N SER A 222 -3.23 -36.99 -0.59
CA SER A 222 -2.16 -37.96 -0.82
C SER A 222 -0.75 -37.44 -0.50
N PHE A 223 -0.56 -36.12 -0.60
CA PHE A 223 0.72 -35.49 -0.21
C PHE A 223 0.81 -35.24 1.27
N ILE A 224 -0.19 -34.57 1.87
CA ILE A 224 -0.21 -34.21 3.30
C ILE A 224 -0.53 -35.43 4.16
N GLY A 225 -1.59 -36.17 3.84
CA GLY A 225 -2.12 -37.29 4.63
C GLY A 225 -3.19 -36.87 5.62
N SER A 226 -4.12 -37.80 5.92
CA SER A 226 -5.20 -37.56 6.88
C SER A 226 -4.66 -37.29 8.29
N TYR A 227 -5.22 -36.26 8.97
CA TYR A 227 -4.82 -35.81 10.30
C TYR A 227 -3.36 -35.32 10.42
N ARG A 228 -2.74 -34.93 9.26
CA ARG A 228 -1.40 -34.34 9.22
C ARG A 228 -1.46 -32.88 8.83
N THR A 229 -0.33 -32.21 8.92
CA THR A 229 -0.17 -30.79 8.61
C THR A 229 0.90 -30.58 7.55
N TYR A 230 1.08 -29.36 7.11
CA TYR A 230 2.20 -28.99 6.21
C TYR A 230 3.57 -29.22 6.87
N GLY A 231 3.65 -29.26 8.20
CA GLY A 231 4.89 -29.53 8.95
C GLY A 231 5.31 -31.02 8.95
N ASN A 232 4.38 -31.93 8.65
CA ASN A 232 4.65 -33.37 8.63
C ASN A 232 3.92 -34.11 7.50
N PRO A 233 4.11 -33.70 6.23
CA PRO A 233 3.43 -34.34 5.10
C PRO A 233 3.84 -35.80 4.98
N VAL A 234 2.89 -36.68 4.75
CA VAL A 234 3.12 -38.13 4.64
C VAL A 234 4.09 -38.48 3.51
N ALA A 235 4.01 -37.76 2.39
CA ALA A 235 4.89 -37.97 1.24
C ALA A 235 6.35 -37.67 1.57
N VAL A 236 6.61 -36.56 2.28
CA VAL A 236 7.97 -36.16 2.69
C VAL A 236 8.52 -37.10 3.76
N GLU A 237 7.73 -37.45 4.77
CA GLU A 237 8.15 -38.36 5.83
C GLU A 237 8.49 -39.76 5.31
N ARG A 238 7.66 -40.33 4.44
CA ARG A 238 7.94 -41.65 3.82
C ARG A 238 9.04 -41.59 2.77
N GLY A 239 9.35 -40.40 2.21
CA GLY A 239 10.41 -40.15 1.27
C GLY A 239 10.02 -40.27 -0.22
N PHE A 240 8.75 -40.41 -0.56
CA PHE A 240 8.29 -40.44 -1.94
C PHE A 240 6.85 -39.97 -2.12
N CYS A 241 6.59 -39.30 -3.24
CA CYS A 241 5.26 -39.09 -3.81
C CYS A 241 4.74 -40.39 -4.44
N ASP A 242 3.43 -40.61 -4.42
CA ASP A 242 2.82 -41.85 -4.93
C ASP A 242 2.16 -41.72 -6.32
N ASN A 243 2.46 -40.60 -7.00
CA ASN A 243 1.98 -40.26 -8.34
C ASN A 243 0.45 -40.14 -8.45
N LYS A 244 -0.20 -39.77 -7.35
CA LYS A 244 -1.65 -39.62 -7.30
C LYS A 244 -2.08 -38.24 -7.75
N LEU A 245 -2.93 -38.22 -8.76
CA LEU A 245 -3.53 -37.00 -9.30
C LEU A 245 -4.85 -36.66 -8.60
N ASN A 246 -5.24 -35.41 -8.66
CA ASN A 246 -6.51 -34.96 -8.12
C ASN A 246 -7.66 -35.20 -9.07
N TYR A 247 -8.78 -35.68 -8.50
CA TYR A 247 -10.07 -35.73 -9.14
C TYR A 247 -11.13 -35.61 -8.03
N ASN A 248 -11.90 -34.50 -8.03
CA ASN A 248 -12.95 -34.27 -7.05
C ASN A 248 -12.46 -34.12 -5.58
N SER A 249 -11.30 -33.48 -5.37
CA SER A 249 -10.75 -33.17 -4.07
C SER A 249 -9.89 -31.89 -4.17
N ASN A 250 -9.19 -31.53 -3.09
CA ASN A 250 -8.28 -30.38 -3.11
C ASN A 250 -7.04 -30.66 -3.97
N ALA A 251 -6.76 -29.74 -4.87
CA ALA A 251 -5.63 -29.83 -5.77
C ALA A 251 -4.36 -29.26 -5.15
N CYS A 252 -3.22 -29.90 -5.44
CA CYS A 252 -1.90 -29.37 -5.16
C CYS A 252 -0.95 -29.61 -6.33
N GLY A 253 0.18 -28.94 -6.32
CA GLY A 253 1.35 -29.29 -7.12
C GLY A 253 2.46 -29.74 -6.17
N ALA A 254 2.81 -31.02 -6.20
CA ALA A 254 3.98 -31.53 -5.49
C ALA A 254 4.88 -32.26 -6.47
N LEU A 255 6.13 -31.81 -6.61
CA LEU A 255 7.12 -32.36 -7.53
C LEU A 255 8.35 -32.79 -6.73
N GLN A 256 8.65 -34.06 -6.78
CA GLN A 256 9.82 -34.66 -6.16
C GLN A 256 10.95 -34.77 -7.16
N SER A 257 12.17 -34.39 -6.71
CA SER A 257 13.42 -34.66 -7.45
C SER A 257 14.46 -35.25 -6.50
N ASP A 258 15.04 -36.37 -6.88
CA ASP A 258 16.08 -37.02 -6.11
C ASP A 258 17.44 -36.54 -6.64
N ILE A 259 18.32 -36.12 -5.74
CA ILE A 259 19.67 -35.59 -6.07
C ILE A 259 20.71 -36.18 -5.16
N ILE A 260 21.89 -36.38 -5.73
CA ILE A 260 23.09 -36.78 -4.98
C ILE A 260 24.11 -35.65 -5.10
N LEU A 261 24.56 -35.13 -3.97
CA LEU A 261 25.52 -34.02 -3.92
C LEU A 261 26.87 -34.52 -3.34
N ALA A 262 27.94 -34.31 -4.08
CA ALA A 262 29.32 -34.47 -3.57
C ALA A 262 29.64 -33.39 -2.52
N PRO A 263 30.66 -33.55 -1.68
CA PRO A 263 31.14 -32.49 -0.81
C PRO A 263 31.43 -31.19 -1.58
N GLY A 264 30.89 -30.10 -1.12
CA GLY A 264 31.01 -28.75 -1.73
C GLY A 264 30.17 -28.54 -2.99
N GLU A 265 29.45 -29.54 -3.46
CA GLU A 265 28.60 -29.39 -4.65
C GLU A 265 27.33 -28.62 -4.38
N THR A 266 26.98 -27.75 -5.34
CA THR A 266 25.73 -27.00 -5.35
C THR A 266 24.83 -27.42 -6.51
N LYS A 267 23.55 -27.69 -6.24
CA LYS A 267 22.54 -27.97 -7.25
C LYS A 267 21.53 -26.81 -7.27
N GLU A 268 21.26 -26.29 -8.47
CA GLU A 268 20.19 -25.33 -8.71
C GLU A 268 18.95 -26.06 -9.25
N ILE A 269 17.79 -25.74 -8.65
CA ILE A 269 16.47 -26.22 -9.04
C ILE A 269 15.54 -25.02 -9.09
N ILE A 270 14.81 -24.85 -10.19
CA ILE A 270 13.92 -23.72 -10.43
C ILE A 270 12.49 -24.23 -10.51
N TYR A 271 11.61 -23.70 -9.68
CA TYR A 271 10.18 -23.95 -9.73
C TYR A 271 9.47 -22.73 -10.31
N VAL A 272 8.42 -22.97 -11.09
CA VAL A 272 7.60 -21.91 -11.69
C VAL A 272 6.13 -22.23 -11.48
N VAL A 273 5.35 -21.26 -11.03
CA VAL A 273 3.90 -21.37 -10.85
C VAL A 273 3.19 -20.20 -11.52
N GLY A 274 2.10 -20.51 -12.23
CA GLY A 274 1.31 -19.48 -12.91
C GLY A 274 0.01 -20.00 -13.48
N GLN A 275 -0.78 -19.09 -14.04
CA GLN A 275 -2.02 -19.43 -14.76
C GLN A 275 -1.78 -19.29 -16.27
N LYS A 276 -1.50 -20.41 -16.93
CA LYS A 276 -1.26 -20.51 -18.38
C LYS A 276 -1.67 -21.89 -18.85
N ASN A 277 -2.02 -21.99 -20.13
CA ASN A 277 -2.25 -23.30 -20.76
C ASN A 277 -0.93 -24.11 -20.81
N PRO A 278 -1.01 -25.45 -20.91
CA PRO A 278 0.15 -26.33 -20.83
C PRO A 278 1.26 -26.04 -21.85
N LYS A 279 0.92 -25.61 -23.08
CA LYS A 279 1.92 -25.32 -24.13
C LYS A 279 2.75 -24.07 -23.79
N VAL A 280 2.05 -23.00 -23.33
CA VAL A 280 2.74 -21.78 -22.87
C VAL A 280 3.57 -22.06 -21.63
N ALA A 281 3.10 -22.94 -20.73
CA ALA A 281 3.87 -23.39 -19.58
C ALA A 281 5.16 -24.11 -19.99
N ASP A 282 5.11 -24.96 -21.05
CA ASP A 282 6.29 -25.62 -21.60
C ASP A 282 7.33 -24.61 -22.13
N GLU A 283 6.87 -23.58 -22.85
CA GLU A 283 7.75 -22.51 -23.35
C GLU A 283 8.42 -21.72 -22.20
N ILE A 284 7.65 -21.40 -21.15
CA ILE A 284 8.14 -20.72 -19.96
C ILE A 284 9.21 -21.60 -19.28
N LEU A 285 8.91 -22.86 -19.01
CA LEU A 285 9.85 -23.78 -18.34
C LEU A 285 11.11 -24.01 -19.17
N ALA A 286 10.97 -24.17 -20.49
CA ALA A 286 12.10 -24.35 -21.39
C ALA A 286 13.08 -23.18 -21.36
N ALA A 287 12.59 -21.94 -21.19
CA ALA A 287 13.42 -20.75 -21.09
C ALA A 287 14.36 -20.78 -19.85
N TYR A 288 13.97 -21.43 -18.77
CA TYR A 288 14.78 -21.54 -17.55
C TYR A 288 15.85 -22.64 -17.61
N ASN A 289 15.99 -23.36 -18.73
CA ASN A 289 17.16 -24.20 -18.98
C ASN A 289 18.39 -23.37 -19.41
N GLU A 290 18.19 -22.09 -19.74
CA GLU A 290 19.31 -21.19 -20.07
C GLU A 290 20.08 -20.83 -18.79
N PRO A 291 21.41 -21.13 -18.73
CA PRO A 291 22.22 -20.76 -17.58
C PRO A 291 22.26 -19.26 -17.34
N GLY A 292 22.09 -18.83 -16.09
CA GLY A 292 22.14 -17.42 -15.69
C GLY A 292 20.88 -16.61 -15.98
N LYS A 293 19.82 -17.22 -16.55
CA LYS A 293 18.56 -16.50 -16.83
C LYS A 293 17.95 -15.88 -15.58
N VAL A 294 17.88 -16.63 -14.48
CA VAL A 294 17.34 -16.12 -13.21
C VAL A 294 18.17 -14.94 -12.68
N ASP A 295 19.49 -15.04 -12.73
CA ASP A 295 20.37 -13.95 -12.27
C ASP A 295 20.17 -12.68 -13.12
N ALA A 296 19.99 -12.84 -14.44
CA ALA A 296 19.69 -11.73 -15.35
C ALA A 296 18.32 -11.08 -15.03
N GLU A 297 17.27 -11.87 -14.82
CA GLU A 297 15.93 -11.37 -14.50
C GLU A 297 15.88 -10.70 -13.13
N VAL A 298 16.53 -11.26 -12.11
CA VAL A 298 16.61 -10.65 -10.77
C VAL A 298 17.38 -9.33 -10.82
N LYS A 299 18.50 -9.30 -11.58
CA LYS A 299 19.25 -8.06 -11.79
C LYS A 299 18.44 -6.98 -12.51
N GLU A 300 17.68 -7.35 -13.54
CA GLU A 300 16.78 -6.45 -14.25
C GLU A 300 15.68 -5.92 -13.33
N LEU A 301 15.07 -6.79 -12.52
CA LEU A 301 14.05 -6.43 -11.53
C LEU A 301 14.58 -5.43 -10.49
N ILE A 302 15.76 -5.70 -9.93
CA ILE A 302 16.43 -4.80 -8.97
C ILE A 302 16.73 -3.45 -9.63
N ALA A 303 17.28 -3.45 -10.84
CA ALA A 303 17.60 -2.23 -11.57
C ALA A 303 16.36 -1.38 -11.85
N TYR A 304 15.25 -2.01 -12.21
CA TYR A 304 13.96 -1.33 -12.42
C TYR A 304 13.47 -0.64 -11.12
N TRP A 305 13.37 -1.38 -10.02
CA TRP A 305 12.85 -0.82 -8.78
C TRP A 305 13.78 0.20 -8.14
N HIS A 306 15.08 -0.06 -8.13
CA HIS A 306 16.07 0.93 -7.65
C HIS A 306 16.07 2.19 -8.53
N GLY A 307 15.90 2.03 -9.85
CA GLY A 307 15.75 3.17 -10.77
C GLY A 307 14.54 4.04 -10.43
N GLN A 308 13.39 3.43 -10.08
CA GLN A 308 12.22 4.18 -9.61
C GLN A 308 12.55 4.95 -8.31
N LEU A 309 13.02 4.23 -7.29
CA LEU A 309 13.27 4.81 -5.96
C LEU A 309 14.35 5.91 -5.99
N ASN A 310 15.36 5.79 -6.85
CA ASN A 310 16.44 6.78 -6.96
C ASN A 310 16.01 8.11 -7.61
N ASN A 311 14.76 8.25 -8.06
CA ASN A 311 14.23 9.53 -8.53
C ASN A 311 14.06 10.56 -7.41
N PHE A 312 13.99 10.10 -6.16
CA PHE A 312 14.01 10.96 -4.98
C PHE A 312 14.77 10.28 -3.86
N GLN A 313 15.85 10.86 -3.39
CA GLN A 313 16.68 10.34 -2.31
C GLN A 313 17.06 11.45 -1.35
N ILE A 314 17.15 11.14 -0.07
CA ILE A 314 17.59 12.06 0.98
C ILE A 314 18.76 11.47 1.76
N GLU A 315 19.60 12.36 2.29
CA GLU A 315 20.67 12.02 3.24
C GLU A 315 20.55 12.94 4.44
N THR A 316 19.98 12.44 5.53
CA THR A 316 19.71 13.19 6.76
C THR A 316 20.42 12.56 7.96
N PRO A 317 20.49 13.26 9.10
CA PRO A 317 21.05 12.69 10.34
C PRO A 317 20.23 11.51 10.94
N SER A 318 19.03 11.20 10.42
CA SER A 318 18.20 10.10 10.91
C SER A 318 18.17 8.91 9.93
N ASP A 319 18.70 7.77 10.38
CA ASP A 319 18.66 6.53 9.62
C ASP A 319 17.21 6.02 9.42
N GLU A 320 16.34 6.20 10.42
CA GLU A 320 14.92 5.82 10.33
C GLU A 320 14.21 6.59 9.21
N PHE A 321 14.47 7.90 9.12
CA PHE A 321 13.91 8.77 8.09
C PHE A 321 14.45 8.39 6.71
N ASN A 322 15.77 8.19 6.59
CA ASN A 322 16.43 7.79 5.35
C ASN A 322 15.90 6.44 4.84
N ASN A 323 15.78 5.42 5.70
CA ASN A 323 15.27 4.11 5.32
C ASN A 323 13.83 4.15 4.84
N MET A 324 12.97 4.92 5.52
CA MET A 324 11.56 4.99 5.16
C MET A 324 11.34 5.78 3.87
N VAL A 325 11.91 6.99 3.77
CA VAL A 325 11.70 7.86 2.60
C VAL A 325 12.39 7.32 1.35
N ASN A 326 13.61 6.82 1.46
CA ASN A 326 14.40 6.38 0.31
C ASN A 326 13.98 5.01 -0.21
N VAL A 327 13.42 4.14 0.64
CA VAL A 327 13.16 2.74 0.27
C VAL A 327 11.75 2.31 0.65
N TRP A 328 11.50 2.12 1.95
CA TRP A 328 10.39 1.26 2.36
C TRP A 328 9.02 1.92 2.25
N ASN A 329 8.89 3.18 2.68
CA ASN A 329 7.63 3.91 2.49
C ASN A 329 7.39 4.22 1.01
N ALA A 330 8.44 4.55 0.25
CA ALA A 330 8.33 4.74 -1.21
C ALA A 330 7.88 3.45 -1.91
N TYR A 331 8.47 2.30 -1.57
CA TYR A 331 8.07 1.01 -2.11
C TYR A 331 6.63 0.63 -1.70
N GLN A 332 6.27 0.86 -0.43
CA GLN A 332 4.88 0.67 0.03
C GLN A 332 3.89 1.54 -0.74
N CYS A 333 4.24 2.79 -1.09
CA CYS A 333 3.41 3.65 -1.92
C CYS A 333 3.13 3.02 -3.29
N PHE A 334 4.14 2.45 -3.95
CA PHE A 334 3.94 1.73 -5.22
C PHE A 334 3.03 0.51 -5.06
N ILE A 335 3.23 -0.30 -4.03
CA ILE A 335 2.40 -1.49 -3.79
C ILE A 335 0.95 -1.10 -3.50
N THR A 336 0.73 -0.06 -2.68
CA THR A 336 -0.61 0.44 -2.39
C THR A 336 -1.26 1.07 -3.63
N PHE A 337 -0.51 1.81 -4.43
CA PHE A 337 -0.95 2.36 -5.71
C PHE A 337 -1.42 1.27 -6.68
N ILE A 338 -0.72 0.14 -6.74
CA ILE A 338 -1.06 -0.98 -7.63
C ILE A 338 -2.30 -1.72 -7.11
N TRP A 339 -2.32 -2.10 -5.84
CA TRP A 339 -3.29 -3.04 -5.29
C TRP A 339 -4.39 -2.41 -4.44
N SER A 340 -4.31 -1.12 -4.13
CA SER A 340 -5.27 -0.42 -3.26
C SER A 340 -5.48 -1.19 -1.93
N ARG A 341 -6.70 -1.49 -1.56
CA ARG A 341 -7.07 -2.28 -0.36
C ARG A 341 -7.53 -3.70 -0.74
N ALA A 342 -6.97 -4.26 -1.82
CA ALA A 342 -7.50 -5.49 -2.42
C ALA A 342 -7.04 -6.75 -1.71
N ALA A 343 -5.74 -6.91 -1.42
CA ALA A 343 -5.20 -8.16 -0.93
C ALA A 343 -3.92 -7.99 -0.11
N SER A 344 -3.97 -8.41 1.15
CA SER A 344 -2.84 -8.56 2.08
C SER A 344 -3.08 -9.80 2.95
N PHE A 345 -2.40 -9.96 4.06
CA PHE A 345 -2.77 -11.02 5.02
C PHE A 345 -4.01 -10.69 5.85
N ILE A 346 -4.49 -9.46 5.81
CA ILE A 346 -5.70 -9.01 6.52
C ILE A 346 -6.82 -8.66 5.54
N TYR A 347 -6.52 -7.96 4.45
CA TYR A 347 -7.47 -7.77 3.37
C TYR A 347 -7.57 -9.06 2.56
N CYS A 348 -8.56 -9.87 2.87
CA CYS A 348 -8.69 -11.24 2.33
C CYS A 348 -8.93 -11.33 0.82
N GLY A 349 -8.90 -10.21 0.08
CA GLY A 349 -9.19 -10.20 -1.34
C GLY A 349 -10.68 -10.32 -1.68
N LEU A 350 -11.57 -9.86 -0.81
CA LEU A 350 -13.01 -9.79 -1.10
C LEU A 350 -13.37 -8.58 -1.99
N ARG A 351 -12.56 -7.53 -1.98
CA ARG A 351 -12.78 -6.35 -2.82
C ARG A 351 -12.29 -6.60 -4.24
N ASN A 352 -13.16 -6.33 -5.20
CA ASN A 352 -12.88 -6.44 -6.63
C ASN A 352 -12.78 -5.06 -7.30
N GLY A 353 -11.98 -4.18 -6.71
CA GLY A 353 -11.82 -2.83 -7.24
C GLY A 353 -11.07 -1.89 -6.31
N TYR A 354 -11.04 -0.62 -6.72
CA TYR A 354 -10.38 0.48 -6.07
C TYR A 354 -11.39 1.33 -5.28
N GLY A 355 -11.12 1.65 -4.02
CA GLY A 355 -11.82 2.74 -3.35
C GLY A 355 -11.47 4.06 -4.01
N TYR A 356 -12.46 4.89 -4.36
CA TYR A 356 -12.20 6.13 -5.10
C TYR A 356 -11.22 7.05 -4.37
N ARG A 357 -11.59 7.53 -3.19
CA ARG A 357 -10.76 8.44 -2.39
C ARG A 357 -9.45 7.79 -1.96
N ASP A 358 -9.48 6.49 -1.66
CA ASP A 358 -8.29 5.74 -1.29
C ASP A 358 -7.24 5.82 -2.39
N THR A 359 -7.64 5.49 -3.61
CA THR A 359 -6.73 5.43 -4.76
C THR A 359 -6.26 6.81 -5.20
N VAL A 360 -7.15 7.82 -5.20
CA VAL A 360 -6.77 9.19 -5.53
C VAL A 360 -5.74 9.75 -4.55
N GLN A 361 -5.83 9.40 -3.26
CA GLN A 361 -4.79 9.76 -2.27
C GLN A 361 -3.52 8.92 -2.43
N ASP A 362 -3.65 7.61 -2.70
CA ASP A 362 -2.48 6.72 -2.89
C ASP A 362 -1.58 7.19 -4.04
N ILE A 363 -2.17 7.76 -5.10
CA ILE A 363 -1.43 8.35 -6.22
C ILE A 363 -0.45 9.43 -5.75
N GLN A 364 -0.81 10.23 -4.76
CA GLN A 364 0.05 11.31 -4.25
C GLN A 364 1.38 10.79 -3.70
N GLY A 365 1.41 9.55 -3.22
CA GLY A 365 2.62 8.93 -2.67
C GLY A 365 3.70 8.61 -3.71
N ILE A 366 3.36 8.59 -5.00
CA ILE A 366 4.33 8.28 -6.08
C ILE A 366 4.56 9.41 -7.09
N ILE A 367 3.78 10.49 -7.03
CA ILE A 367 3.88 11.59 -8.02
C ILE A 367 5.31 12.16 -8.10
N HIS A 368 5.96 12.34 -6.97
CA HIS A 368 7.32 12.89 -6.87
C HIS A 368 8.41 11.93 -7.38
N ILE A 369 8.07 10.65 -7.61
CA ILE A 369 8.97 9.60 -8.09
C ILE A 369 8.67 9.25 -9.56
N ASN A 370 7.39 9.10 -9.91
CA ASN A 370 6.96 8.68 -11.26
C ASN A 370 5.65 9.38 -11.65
N PRO A 371 5.72 10.64 -12.09
CA PRO A 371 4.54 11.41 -12.46
C PRO A 371 3.81 10.86 -13.70
N GLU A 372 4.49 10.16 -14.61
CA GLU A 372 3.88 9.56 -15.80
C GLU A 372 2.94 8.42 -15.42
N LEU A 373 3.41 7.51 -14.55
CA LEU A 373 2.59 6.42 -14.02
C LEU A 373 1.42 6.96 -13.18
N ALA A 374 1.66 8.03 -12.40
CA ALA A 374 0.62 8.72 -11.65
C ALA A 374 -0.48 9.28 -12.58
N ALA A 375 -0.09 9.91 -13.69
CA ALA A 375 -1.04 10.48 -14.68
C ALA A 375 -1.98 9.43 -15.25
N GLU A 376 -1.49 8.23 -15.56
CA GLU A 376 -2.33 7.12 -16.08
C GLU A 376 -3.43 6.77 -15.06
N LYS A 377 -3.07 6.65 -13.79
CA LYS A 377 -4.04 6.33 -12.74
C LYS A 377 -4.97 7.51 -12.43
N ILE A 378 -4.51 8.76 -12.53
CA ILE A 378 -5.35 9.95 -12.39
C ILE A 378 -6.44 9.94 -13.47
N ARG A 379 -6.09 9.70 -14.75
CA ARG A 379 -7.07 9.58 -15.85
C ARG A 379 -8.10 8.48 -15.56
N PHE A 380 -7.63 7.32 -15.10
CA PHE A 380 -8.49 6.21 -14.73
C PHE A 380 -9.47 6.60 -13.61
N MET A 381 -9.00 7.31 -12.58
CA MET A 381 -9.86 7.71 -11.46
C MET A 381 -10.81 8.85 -11.84
N ILE A 382 -10.41 9.79 -12.70
CA ILE A 382 -11.32 10.81 -13.26
C ILE A 382 -12.42 10.15 -14.08
N SER A 383 -12.12 9.11 -14.86
CA SER A 383 -13.13 8.38 -15.63
C SER A 383 -14.17 7.62 -14.77
N ALA A 384 -13.89 7.48 -13.50
CA ALA A 384 -14.80 6.91 -12.49
C ALA A 384 -15.61 7.98 -11.73
N GLN A 385 -15.49 9.25 -12.10
CA GLN A 385 -16.39 10.31 -11.66
C GLN A 385 -17.73 10.21 -12.42
N VAL A 386 -18.83 10.38 -11.73
CA VAL A 386 -20.18 10.45 -12.30
C VAL A 386 -20.43 11.85 -12.85
N ASP A 387 -21.29 12.00 -13.85
CA ASP A 387 -21.61 13.29 -14.48
C ASP A 387 -22.21 14.33 -13.51
N ASN A 388 -22.72 13.89 -12.36
CA ASN A 388 -23.14 14.79 -11.27
C ASN A 388 -21.99 15.34 -10.43
N GLY A 389 -20.74 14.92 -10.69
CA GLY A 389 -19.53 15.36 -9.99
C GLY A 389 -19.08 14.49 -8.83
N GLY A 390 -19.86 13.51 -8.40
CA GLY A 390 -19.49 12.54 -7.35
C GLY A 390 -18.56 11.43 -7.88
N GLY A 391 -17.73 10.88 -7.02
CA GLY A 391 -16.94 9.70 -7.35
C GLY A 391 -17.71 8.38 -7.13
N LEU A 392 -17.44 7.35 -7.91
CA LEU A 392 -17.92 6.00 -7.60
C LEU A 392 -17.20 5.47 -6.35
N PRO A 393 -17.89 5.21 -5.24
CA PRO A 393 -17.23 4.75 -4.00
C PRO A 393 -16.33 3.52 -4.17
N LEU A 394 -16.70 2.61 -5.09
CA LEU A 394 -15.87 1.50 -5.56
C LEU A 394 -15.75 1.53 -7.07
N VAL A 395 -14.52 1.58 -7.59
CA VAL A 395 -14.19 1.51 -9.02
C VAL A 395 -13.72 0.09 -9.31
N LYS A 396 -14.47 -0.66 -10.12
CA LYS A 396 -14.13 -2.06 -10.45
C LYS A 396 -12.77 -2.16 -11.16
N PHE A 397 -12.04 -3.25 -11.01
CA PHE A 397 -10.78 -3.48 -11.75
C PHE A 397 -10.98 -3.51 -13.28
N ASP A 398 -12.15 -3.94 -13.71
CA ASP A 398 -12.59 -3.94 -15.11
C ASP A 398 -13.52 -2.76 -15.46
N HIS A 399 -13.37 -1.64 -14.73
CA HIS A 399 -14.13 -0.40 -14.94
C HIS A 399 -14.22 -0.01 -16.41
N LYS A 400 -15.44 0.33 -16.84
CA LYS A 400 -15.75 0.74 -18.21
C LYS A 400 -16.41 2.11 -18.22
N ALA A 401 -15.60 3.13 -18.41
CA ALA A 401 -16.08 4.51 -18.52
C ALA A 401 -17.26 4.62 -19.49
N GLY A 402 -18.28 5.35 -19.14
CA GLY A 402 -19.51 5.53 -19.91
C GLY A 402 -20.57 4.44 -19.74
N HIS A 403 -20.28 3.36 -19.01
CA HIS A 403 -21.18 2.21 -18.92
C HIS A 403 -21.42 1.71 -17.48
N GLU A 404 -20.95 2.44 -16.48
CA GLU A 404 -21.10 2.03 -15.09
C GLU A 404 -22.50 2.35 -14.55
N THR A 405 -22.97 1.49 -13.66
CA THR A 405 -24.06 1.81 -12.75
C THR A 405 -23.57 2.84 -11.72
N CYS A 406 -24.48 3.67 -11.21
CA CYS A 406 -24.13 4.72 -10.28
C CYS A 406 -24.89 4.57 -8.96
N PRO A 407 -24.37 5.10 -7.84
CA PRO A 407 -25.13 5.22 -6.60
C PRO A 407 -26.42 6.02 -6.81
N ASP A 408 -27.50 5.58 -6.17
CA ASP A 408 -28.76 6.32 -6.09
C ASP A 408 -28.92 6.88 -4.66
N GLU A 409 -28.95 8.20 -4.54
CA GLU A 409 -29.07 8.86 -3.25
C GLU A 409 -30.43 8.63 -2.57
N ASN A 410 -31.42 8.10 -3.28
CA ASN A 410 -32.75 7.85 -2.79
C ASN A 410 -33.06 6.34 -2.62
N ASP A 411 -32.16 5.44 -3.08
CA ASP A 411 -32.34 4.00 -2.96
C ASP A 411 -31.02 3.32 -2.54
N GLU A 412 -30.89 3.05 -1.25
CA GLU A 412 -29.75 2.33 -0.68
C GLU A 412 -29.63 0.87 -1.18
N ASN A 413 -30.64 0.34 -1.85
CA ASN A 413 -30.66 -0.97 -2.49
C ASN A 413 -30.58 -0.89 -4.02
N SER A 414 -30.01 0.20 -4.54
CA SER A 414 -29.80 0.41 -5.97
C SER A 414 -29.04 -0.75 -6.62
N ILE A 415 -29.00 -0.79 -7.95
CA ILE A 415 -28.19 -1.79 -8.69
C ILE A 415 -26.73 -1.66 -8.30
N TYR A 416 -26.21 -0.44 -8.24
CA TYR A 416 -24.82 -0.18 -7.83
C TYR A 416 -24.52 -0.74 -6.42
N ALA A 417 -25.42 -0.47 -5.47
CA ALA A 417 -25.27 -0.96 -4.09
C ALA A 417 -25.23 -2.49 -4.02
N LYS A 418 -26.06 -3.18 -4.79
CA LYS A 418 -26.06 -4.65 -4.87
C LYS A 418 -24.80 -5.22 -5.50
N GLU A 419 -24.24 -4.53 -6.50
CA GLU A 419 -23.02 -4.97 -7.20
C GLU A 419 -21.75 -4.72 -6.39
N THR A 420 -21.71 -3.62 -5.63
CA THR A 420 -20.48 -3.13 -5.00
C THR A 420 -20.47 -3.19 -3.48
N GLY A 421 -21.63 -3.31 -2.85
CA GLY A 421 -21.79 -3.19 -1.39
C GLY A 421 -21.70 -1.77 -0.86
N HIS A 422 -21.68 -0.74 -1.75
CA HIS A 422 -21.62 0.68 -1.37
C HIS A 422 -22.92 1.39 -1.73
N PRO A 423 -23.77 1.74 -0.75
CA PRO A 423 -25.13 2.18 -1.04
C PRO A 423 -25.22 3.59 -1.62
N CYS A 424 -24.28 4.49 -1.29
CA CYS A 424 -24.37 5.89 -1.68
C CYS A 424 -23.00 6.55 -1.81
N TYR A 425 -22.99 7.81 -2.32
CA TYR A 425 -21.79 8.64 -2.40
C TYR A 425 -21.18 8.95 -1.04
N ARG A 426 -19.86 9.11 -1.01
CA ARG A 426 -19.14 9.73 0.09
C ARG A 426 -18.93 11.22 -0.19
N ALA A 427 -18.84 12.00 0.88
CA ALA A 427 -18.82 13.46 0.76
C ALA A 427 -17.50 14.01 0.21
N ASP A 428 -16.42 13.27 0.42
CA ASP A 428 -15.05 13.73 0.13
C ASP A 428 -14.43 13.11 -1.14
N ASP A 429 -15.06 12.08 -1.74
CA ASP A 429 -14.46 11.30 -2.83
C ASP A 429 -13.84 12.17 -3.93
N ALA A 430 -14.64 13.01 -4.58
CA ALA A 430 -14.19 13.81 -5.72
C ALA A 430 -13.30 15.01 -5.32
N LEU A 431 -13.34 15.45 -4.07
CA LEU A 431 -12.51 16.56 -3.59
C LEU A 431 -11.03 16.18 -3.51
N TRP A 432 -10.71 14.89 -3.40
CA TRP A 432 -9.33 14.42 -3.43
C TRP A 432 -8.64 14.56 -4.79
N LEU A 433 -9.40 14.77 -5.87
CA LEU A 433 -8.83 15.08 -7.18
C LEU A 433 -8.00 16.38 -7.17
N PHE A 434 -8.42 17.39 -6.38
CA PHE A 434 -7.76 18.69 -6.39
C PHE A 434 -6.30 18.65 -5.92
N PRO A 435 -5.96 18.14 -4.72
CA PRO A 435 -4.56 18.03 -4.32
C PRO A 435 -3.78 17.10 -5.26
N THR A 436 -4.39 16.02 -5.76
CA THR A 436 -3.71 15.04 -6.61
C THR A 436 -3.37 15.61 -7.99
N VAL A 437 -4.33 16.23 -8.67
CA VAL A 437 -4.11 16.89 -9.97
C VAL A 437 -3.13 18.07 -9.82
N ASN A 438 -3.26 18.86 -8.75
CA ASN A 438 -2.38 20.00 -8.50
C ASN A 438 -0.92 19.57 -8.28
N LYS A 439 -0.70 18.50 -7.49
CA LYS A 439 0.64 17.92 -7.31
C LYS A 439 1.20 17.36 -8.61
N TYR A 440 0.39 16.67 -9.41
CA TYR A 440 0.80 16.15 -10.70
C TYR A 440 1.24 17.28 -11.67
N ILE A 441 0.42 18.33 -11.80
CA ILE A 441 0.77 19.48 -12.62
C ILE A 441 2.03 20.16 -12.09
N GLY A 442 2.14 20.27 -10.76
CA GLY A 442 3.34 20.79 -10.11
C GLY A 442 4.58 19.96 -10.42
N GLU A 443 4.51 18.66 -10.34
CA GLU A 443 5.66 17.78 -10.58
C GLU A 443 6.04 17.69 -12.06
N SER A 444 5.04 17.56 -12.94
CA SER A 444 5.27 17.36 -14.38
C SER A 444 5.44 18.67 -15.18
N GLY A 445 4.93 19.80 -14.68
CA GLY A 445 4.80 21.06 -15.45
C GLY A 445 3.68 21.02 -16.52
N ASN A 446 2.92 19.92 -16.61
CA ASN A 446 1.94 19.69 -17.69
C ASN A 446 0.61 20.37 -17.40
N LYS A 447 0.53 21.69 -17.65
CA LYS A 447 -0.75 22.45 -17.54
C LYS A 447 -1.80 21.98 -18.57
N ALA A 448 -1.38 21.42 -19.71
CA ALA A 448 -2.30 20.94 -20.74
C ALA A 448 -3.12 19.71 -20.28
N PHE A 449 -2.73 19.06 -19.20
CA PHE A 449 -3.53 17.99 -18.58
C PHE A 449 -4.96 18.43 -18.25
N LEU A 450 -5.16 19.70 -17.92
CA LEU A 450 -6.50 20.27 -17.65
C LEU A 450 -7.40 20.31 -18.90
N ASP A 451 -6.83 20.21 -20.11
CA ASP A 451 -7.55 20.20 -21.38
C ASP A 451 -7.86 18.80 -21.89
N GLU A 452 -7.32 17.77 -21.26
CA GLU A 452 -7.61 16.38 -21.66
C GLU A 452 -9.09 16.07 -21.45
N VAL A 453 -9.72 15.47 -22.46
CA VAL A 453 -11.13 15.07 -22.42
C VAL A 453 -11.23 13.65 -21.89
N ILE A 454 -12.05 13.46 -20.84
CA ILE A 454 -12.25 12.17 -20.19
C ILE A 454 -13.74 11.87 -20.08
N VAL A 455 -14.11 10.61 -20.33
CA VAL A 455 -15.49 10.13 -20.26
C VAL A 455 -15.89 9.94 -18.80
N TYR A 456 -17.12 10.35 -18.43
CA TYR A 456 -17.68 10.06 -17.09
C TYR A 456 -18.05 8.59 -16.94
N ALA A 457 -18.15 8.13 -15.72
CA ALA A 457 -18.49 6.73 -15.41
C ALA A 457 -19.81 6.26 -16.05
N ASN A 458 -20.82 7.15 -16.07
CA ASN A 458 -22.17 6.87 -16.58
C ASN A 458 -22.45 7.41 -18.00
N GLY A 459 -21.44 7.98 -18.65
CA GLY A 459 -21.55 8.53 -20.01
C GLY A 459 -21.42 10.05 -20.10
N GLY A 460 -21.21 10.54 -21.31
CA GLY A 460 -20.77 11.92 -21.52
C GLY A 460 -19.27 12.09 -21.28
N GLU A 461 -18.72 13.21 -21.69
CA GLU A 461 -17.31 13.53 -21.56
C GLU A 461 -17.09 15.03 -21.38
N ASP A 462 -16.06 15.38 -20.66
CA ASP A 462 -15.63 16.76 -20.46
C ASP A 462 -14.11 16.84 -20.28
N THR A 463 -13.56 18.06 -20.27
CA THR A 463 -12.16 18.28 -19.92
C THR A 463 -11.92 18.00 -18.43
N VAL A 464 -10.69 17.67 -18.05
CA VAL A 464 -10.29 17.52 -16.65
C VAL A 464 -10.69 18.75 -15.83
N TYR A 465 -10.55 19.96 -16.40
CA TYR A 465 -10.96 21.20 -15.75
C TYR A 465 -12.46 21.20 -15.44
N GLU A 466 -13.32 20.78 -16.37
CA GLU A 466 -14.77 20.68 -16.13
C GLU A 466 -15.12 19.55 -15.14
N HIS A 467 -14.39 18.43 -15.13
CA HIS A 467 -14.51 17.41 -14.09
C HIS A 467 -14.28 17.99 -12.69
N LEU A 468 -13.26 18.82 -12.53
CA LEU A 468 -12.99 19.51 -11.26
C LEU A 468 -14.10 20.50 -10.90
N LYS A 469 -14.62 21.28 -11.85
CA LYS A 469 -15.76 22.20 -11.61
C LYS A 469 -17.01 21.42 -11.14
N ARG A 470 -17.28 20.25 -11.74
CA ARG A 470 -18.40 19.40 -11.32
C ARG A 470 -18.21 18.85 -9.91
N ALA A 471 -16.99 18.52 -9.49
CA ALA A 471 -16.70 18.11 -8.11
C ALA A 471 -17.01 19.22 -7.09
N ILE A 472 -16.69 20.49 -7.41
CA ILE A 472 -17.11 21.64 -6.58
C ILE A 472 -18.64 21.72 -6.53
N ASN A 473 -19.31 21.66 -7.69
CA ASN A 473 -20.77 21.77 -7.78
C ASN A 473 -21.47 20.64 -6.98
N PHE A 474 -20.94 19.41 -7.04
CA PHE A 474 -21.46 18.29 -6.27
C PHE A 474 -21.54 18.61 -4.77
N SER A 475 -20.49 19.18 -4.21
CA SER A 475 -20.46 19.58 -2.80
C SER A 475 -21.35 20.81 -2.53
N MET A 476 -21.35 21.81 -3.43
CA MET A 476 -22.16 23.02 -3.28
C MET A 476 -23.67 22.79 -3.37
N GLU A 477 -24.12 21.79 -4.11
CA GLU A 477 -25.51 21.37 -4.20
C GLU A 477 -25.99 20.59 -2.96
N ARG A 478 -25.05 20.18 -2.11
CA ARG A 478 -25.30 19.34 -0.92
C ARG A 478 -24.84 20.01 0.37
N LEU A 479 -25.09 21.32 0.48
CA LEU A 479 -24.84 22.08 1.70
C LEU A 479 -25.98 21.88 2.71
N GLY A 480 -25.62 21.76 4.00
CA GLY A 480 -26.56 21.69 5.09
C GLY A 480 -27.03 23.06 5.58
N ALA A 481 -27.65 23.08 6.75
CA ALA A 481 -28.27 24.29 7.32
C ALA A 481 -27.28 25.41 7.69
N HIS A 482 -26.02 25.05 7.96
CA HIS A 482 -24.94 25.98 8.29
C HIS A 482 -24.10 26.38 7.07
N THR A 483 -24.57 26.04 5.86
CA THR A 483 -23.84 26.29 4.61
C THR A 483 -22.48 25.54 4.54
N ILE A 484 -22.42 24.36 5.14
CA ILE A 484 -21.30 23.43 5.16
C ILE A 484 -21.71 22.16 4.40
N PRO A 485 -20.80 21.49 3.67
CA PRO A 485 -21.12 20.25 2.97
C PRO A 485 -21.70 19.17 3.88
N ALA A 486 -22.74 18.50 3.40
CA ALA A 486 -23.32 17.34 4.07
C ALA A 486 -22.28 16.20 4.12
N GLY A 487 -22.31 15.44 5.21
CA GLY A 487 -21.39 14.31 5.39
C GLY A 487 -21.75 13.07 4.56
N LEU A 488 -22.95 13.03 3.95
CA LEU A 488 -23.46 11.93 3.12
C LEU A 488 -23.36 10.57 3.81
N TYR A 489 -23.10 9.50 3.04
CA TYR A 489 -22.95 8.15 3.60
C TYR A 489 -21.76 8.07 4.57
N ALA A 490 -20.67 8.75 4.25
CA ALA A 490 -19.53 9.01 5.12
C ALA A 490 -18.69 10.16 4.53
N ASP A 491 -17.91 10.84 5.33
CA ASP A 491 -16.71 11.53 4.85
C ASP A 491 -15.51 10.56 4.85
N TRP A 492 -14.27 11.03 4.98
CA TRP A 492 -13.10 10.15 5.05
C TRP A 492 -13.20 9.11 6.18
N ASN A 493 -13.86 9.44 7.28
CA ASN A 493 -14.11 8.50 8.37
C ASN A 493 -15.36 7.66 8.07
N ASP A 494 -15.17 6.43 7.62
CA ASP A 494 -16.25 5.49 7.25
C ASP A 494 -17.22 5.20 8.40
N CYS A 495 -16.80 5.43 9.65
CA CYS A 495 -17.64 5.24 10.83
C CYS A 495 -18.45 6.47 11.22
N LEU A 496 -18.27 7.61 10.54
CA LEU A 496 -19.04 8.83 10.78
C LEU A 496 -20.06 9.03 9.64
N ARG A 497 -21.24 8.42 9.82
CA ARG A 497 -22.35 8.44 8.85
C ARG A 497 -23.31 9.56 9.16
N LEU A 498 -22.97 10.74 8.70
CA LEU A 498 -23.76 11.97 8.98
C LEU A 498 -25.04 12.08 8.13
N GLY A 499 -25.09 11.44 6.96
CA GLY A 499 -26.24 11.51 6.08
C GLY A 499 -26.33 12.84 5.32
N LYS A 500 -27.48 13.07 4.66
CA LYS A 500 -27.71 14.23 3.78
C LYS A 500 -27.93 15.54 4.52
N LYS A 501 -28.21 15.50 5.82
CA LYS A 501 -28.64 16.65 6.61
C LYS A 501 -27.66 17.05 7.71
N CYS A 502 -26.74 16.17 8.07
CA CYS A 502 -25.64 16.51 8.97
C CYS A 502 -24.44 16.99 8.17
N GLU A 503 -23.59 17.80 8.74
CA GLU A 503 -22.57 18.57 8.06
C GLU A 503 -21.17 18.19 8.56
N SER A 504 -20.17 18.15 7.66
CA SER A 504 -18.79 17.83 7.97
C SER A 504 -17.88 19.03 7.82
N THR A 505 -17.30 19.51 8.92
CA THR A 505 -16.29 20.58 8.90
C THR A 505 -15.03 20.15 8.16
N PHE A 506 -14.67 18.88 8.25
CA PHE A 506 -13.52 18.33 7.51
C PHE A 506 -13.70 18.46 5.98
N VAL A 507 -14.87 18.08 5.46
CA VAL A 507 -15.18 18.24 4.03
C VAL A 507 -15.24 19.72 3.62
N ALA A 508 -15.69 20.59 4.54
CA ALA A 508 -15.71 22.03 4.28
C ALA A 508 -14.29 22.60 4.10
N PHE A 509 -13.29 22.17 4.88
CA PHE A 509 -11.90 22.54 4.65
C PHE A 509 -11.36 22.02 3.33
N GLN A 510 -11.70 20.77 2.95
CA GLN A 510 -11.33 20.23 1.65
C GLN A 510 -11.95 21.02 0.50
N LEU A 511 -13.22 21.39 0.61
CA LEU A 511 -13.92 22.22 -0.38
C LEU A 511 -13.28 23.61 -0.48
N TYR A 512 -12.93 24.24 0.65
CA TYR A 512 -12.23 25.52 0.66
C TYR A 512 -10.88 25.44 -0.04
N TYR A 513 -10.11 24.40 0.22
CA TYR A 513 -8.83 24.10 -0.46
C TYR A 513 -9.02 23.89 -1.96
N ALA A 514 -10.01 23.08 -2.34
CA ALA A 514 -10.34 22.82 -3.74
C ALA A 514 -10.71 24.10 -4.49
N MET A 515 -11.50 25.00 -3.87
CA MET A 515 -11.85 26.30 -4.41
C MET A 515 -10.62 27.18 -4.65
N SER A 516 -9.64 27.16 -3.73
CA SER A 516 -8.39 27.92 -3.90
C SER A 516 -7.58 27.42 -5.09
N ILE A 517 -7.48 26.11 -5.28
CA ILE A 517 -6.78 25.49 -6.41
C ILE A 517 -7.45 25.85 -7.74
N ILE A 518 -8.77 25.61 -7.84
CA ILE A 518 -9.47 25.78 -9.10
C ILE A 518 -9.58 27.26 -9.51
N LYS A 519 -9.61 28.17 -8.55
CA LYS A 519 -9.54 29.61 -8.82
C LYS A 519 -8.24 29.98 -9.53
N GLY A 520 -7.11 29.42 -9.08
CA GLY A 520 -5.83 29.58 -9.75
C GLY A 520 -5.88 29.10 -11.20
N TYR A 521 -6.44 27.92 -11.44
CA TYR A 521 -6.61 27.39 -12.80
C TYR A 521 -7.54 28.24 -13.66
N ALA A 522 -8.65 28.73 -13.10
CA ALA A 522 -9.59 29.61 -13.81
C ALA A 522 -8.89 30.90 -14.27
N LEU A 523 -8.11 31.52 -13.41
CA LEU A 523 -7.35 32.74 -13.74
C LEU A 523 -6.29 32.47 -14.81
N ASP A 524 -5.52 31.41 -14.69
CA ASP A 524 -4.48 31.02 -15.66
C ASP A 524 -5.07 30.74 -17.05
N ARG A 525 -6.32 30.23 -17.10
CA ARG A 525 -7.03 29.89 -18.35
C ARG A 525 -7.85 31.09 -18.90
N GLY A 526 -7.97 32.16 -18.14
CA GLY A 526 -8.80 33.30 -18.49
C GLY A 526 -10.32 33.08 -18.31
N ASP A 527 -10.72 32.05 -17.54
CA ASP A 527 -12.10 31.81 -17.13
C ASP A 527 -12.47 32.74 -15.96
N ASN A 528 -12.54 34.04 -16.28
CA ASN A 528 -12.82 35.07 -15.29
C ASN A 528 -14.21 34.97 -14.68
N GLU A 529 -15.16 34.37 -15.39
CA GLU A 529 -16.53 34.16 -14.89
C GLU A 529 -16.52 33.15 -13.75
N TYR A 530 -15.84 32.02 -13.92
CA TYR A 530 -15.73 31.02 -12.88
C TYR A 530 -14.84 31.49 -11.70
N ALA A 531 -13.76 32.22 -11.99
CA ALA A 531 -12.96 32.84 -10.93
C ALA A 531 -13.82 33.79 -10.07
N ALA A 532 -14.66 34.62 -10.69
CA ALA A 532 -15.59 35.51 -9.98
C ALA A 532 -16.68 34.73 -9.20
N TYR A 533 -17.14 33.60 -9.72
CA TYR A 533 -18.02 32.69 -8.98
C TYR A 533 -17.34 32.19 -7.69
N ILE A 534 -16.10 31.73 -7.77
CA ILE A 534 -15.35 31.25 -6.58
C ILE A 534 -15.12 32.42 -5.61
N ASP A 535 -14.79 33.63 -6.10
CA ASP A 535 -14.64 34.84 -5.26
C ASP A 535 -15.90 35.20 -4.47
N LYS A 536 -17.06 34.79 -4.97
CA LYS A 536 -18.33 34.95 -4.26
C LYS A 536 -18.57 33.85 -3.23
N VAL A 537 -18.40 32.56 -3.61
CA VAL A 537 -18.86 31.43 -2.77
C VAL A 537 -17.84 31.00 -1.71
N GLN A 538 -16.53 31.13 -1.99
CA GLN A 538 -15.49 30.75 -1.04
C GLN A 538 -15.52 31.60 0.26
N PRO A 539 -15.71 32.95 0.22
CA PRO A 539 -15.86 33.74 1.45
C PRO A 539 -17.13 33.40 2.26
N GLU A 540 -18.22 32.97 1.59
CA GLU A 540 -19.42 32.51 2.30
C GLU A 540 -19.15 31.20 3.06
N LEU A 541 -18.48 30.24 2.41
CA LEU A 541 -18.01 29.02 3.08
C LEU A 541 -17.04 29.36 4.22
N GLY A 542 -16.15 30.34 4.01
CA GLY A 542 -15.22 30.83 5.03
C GLY A 542 -15.94 31.38 6.27
N LYS A 543 -17.04 32.09 6.13
CA LYS A 543 -17.86 32.54 7.28
C LYS A 543 -18.46 31.37 8.07
N SER A 544 -18.89 30.33 7.36
CA SER A 544 -19.42 29.11 7.99
C SER A 544 -18.31 28.34 8.73
N LEU A 545 -17.13 28.27 8.15
CA LEU A 545 -15.96 27.65 8.79
C LEU A 545 -15.48 28.45 10.01
N GLU A 546 -15.52 29.79 9.98
CA GLU A 546 -15.21 30.63 11.15
C GLU A 546 -16.17 30.35 12.30
N ALA A 547 -17.45 30.11 12.02
CA ALA A 547 -18.44 29.72 13.01
C ALA A 547 -18.21 28.32 13.62
N CYS A 548 -17.36 27.50 13.00
CA CYS A 548 -16.97 26.22 13.53
C CYS A 548 -15.83 26.29 14.55
N TRP A 549 -15.29 27.47 14.82
CA TRP A 549 -14.26 27.68 15.85
C TRP A 549 -14.86 27.62 17.25
N ASP A 550 -14.46 26.66 18.08
CA ASP A 550 -14.91 26.46 19.45
C ASP A 550 -13.77 26.70 20.44
N GLU A 551 -13.52 27.98 20.77
CA GLU A 551 -12.52 28.48 21.70
C GLU A 551 -11.05 28.21 21.29
N ASP A 552 -10.64 26.93 21.17
CA ASP A 552 -9.25 26.53 20.92
C ASP A 552 -9.13 25.41 19.86
N ARG A 553 -10.22 25.10 19.19
CA ARG A 553 -10.29 24.03 18.17
C ARG A 553 -11.43 24.25 17.19
N PHE A 554 -11.38 23.60 16.03
CA PHE A 554 -12.51 23.50 15.14
C PHE A 554 -13.33 22.25 15.48
N ILE A 555 -14.66 22.40 15.48
CA ILE A 555 -15.61 21.29 15.67
C ILE A 555 -15.53 20.28 14.52
N ARG A 556 -16.06 19.07 14.73
CA ARG A 556 -16.10 18.01 13.72
C ARG A 556 -17.24 18.18 12.71
N GLY A 557 -18.34 18.75 13.14
CA GLY A 557 -19.52 19.00 12.30
C GLY A 557 -20.77 19.33 13.07
N TYR A 558 -21.91 19.26 12.35
CA TYR A 558 -23.24 19.51 12.92
C TYR A 558 -24.17 18.33 12.62
N ARG A 559 -25.03 18.00 13.58
CA ARG A 559 -26.16 17.08 13.40
C ARG A 559 -27.36 17.80 12.75
N GLU A 560 -28.33 17.03 12.23
CA GLU A 560 -29.58 17.58 11.62
C GLU A 560 -30.35 18.53 12.53
N ASN A 561 -30.34 18.29 13.83
CA ASN A 561 -30.97 19.12 14.83
C ASN A 561 -30.18 20.38 15.25
N GLY A 562 -29.02 20.60 14.62
CA GLY A 562 -28.10 21.71 14.92
C GLY A 562 -27.14 21.43 16.08
N GLU A 563 -27.18 20.26 16.71
CA GLU A 563 -26.22 19.89 17.73
C GLU A 563 -24.82 19.75 17.11
N ILE A 564 -23.80 20.24 17.83
CA ILE A 564 -22.43 20.19 17.42
C ILE A 564 -21.89 18.79 17.68
N VAL A 565 -21.05 18.29 16.78
CA VAL A 565 -20.22 17.09 16.92
C VAL A 565 -18.78 17.52 17.15
N GLY A 566 -18.16 17.05 18.23
CA GLY A 566 -16.79 17.40 18.56
C GLY A 566 -16.65 18.78 19.21
N ALA A 567 -17.63 19.23 19.96
CA ALA A 567 -17.53 20.44 20.77
C ALA A 567 -16.60 20.21 21.97
N LYS A 568 -15.88 21.23 22.38
CA LYS A 568 -14.97 21.19 23.54
C LYS A 568 -15.65 20.68 24.83
N LYS A 569 -16.92 20.95 24.98
CA LYS A 569 -17.74 20.54 26.14
C LYS A 569 -18.23 19.09 26.08
N ASP A 570 -18.09 18.42 24.95
CA ASP A 570 -18.59 17.05 24.79
C ASP A 570 -17.81 16.10 25.70
N PRO A 571 -18.49 15.18 26.42
CA PRO A 571 -17.83 14.27 27.34
C PRO A 571 -16.97 13.23 26.60
N GLU A 572 -17.27 12.94 25.35
CA GLU A 572 -16.57 12.04 24.46
C GLU A 572 -16.37 12.70 23.10
N ALA A 573 -15.32 12.33 22.40
CA ALA A 573 -14.96 12.84 21.07
C ALA A 573 -14.92 14.38 20.98
N SER A 574 -14.43 15.04 22.03
CA SER A 574 -14.37 16.51 22.11
C SER A 574 -13.20 17.13 21.34
N MET A 575 -12.24 16.32 20.91
CA MET A 575 -11.09 16.72 20.10
C MET A 575 -10.87 15.75 18.95
N TRP A 576 -10.80 16.29 17.72
CA TRP A 576 -10.59 15.52 16.49
C TRP A 576 -9.40 16.07 15.72
N LEU A 577 -8.54 15.19 15.23
CA LEU A 577 -7.36 15.58 14.44
C LEU A 577 -7.74 16.15 13.06
N ASN A 578 -8.71 15.54 12.38
CA ASN A 578 -9.07 15.88 11.01
C ASN A 578 -9.32 17.39 10.78
N PRO A 579 -10.25 18.06 11.50
CA PRO A 579 -10.52 19.46 11.26
C PRO A 579 -9.33 20.36 11.65
N GLN A 580 -8.53 20.00 12.66
CA GLN A 580 -7.40 20.83 13.08
C GLN A 580 -6.31 20.82 11.99
N SER A 581 -5.84 19.63 11.60
CA SER A 581 -4.80 19.52 10.57
C SER A 581 -5.23 20.11 9.22
N TRP A 582 -6.49 19.90 8.82
CA TRP A 582 -7.01 20.42 7.55
C TRP A 582 -7.35 21.90 7.57
N SER A 583 -7.59 22.51 8.73
CA SER A 583 -7.70 23.97 8.84
C SER A 583 -6.40 24.67 8.43
N VAL A 584 -5.25 24.06 8.74
CA VAL A 584 -3.91 24.50 8.34
C VAL A 584 -3.63 24.15 6.87
N ILE A 585 -3.80 22.88 6.48
CA ILE A 585 -3.50 22.40 5.11
C ILE A 585 -4.29 23.16 4.07
N SER A 586 -5.56 23.49 4.35
CA SER A 586 -6.41 24.25 3.44
C SER A 586 -6.03 25.73 3.31
N GLY A 587 -5.18 26.24 4.20
CA GLY A 587 -4.84 27.66 4.30
C GLY A 587 -5.97 28.54 4.81
N PHE A 588 -6.98 27.94 5.45
CA PHE A 588 -8.13 28.70 5.99
C PHE A 588 -7.84 29.35 7.33
N ALA A 589 -7.29 28.58 8.27
CA ALA A 589 -7.08 29.06 9.63
C ALA A 589 -6.14 30.28 9.65
N SER A 590 -6.52 31.32 10.43
CA SER A 590 -5.55 32.37 10.74
C SER A 590 -4.37 31.82 11.52
N ASP A 591 -3.22 32.50 11.48
CA ASP A 591 -2.00 32.06 12.20
C ASP A 591 -2.30 31.71 13.67
N LYS A 592 -3.10 32.55 14.34
CA LYS A 592 -3.48 32.31 15.73
C LYS A 592 -4.34 31.06 15.92
N GLN A 593 -5.30 30.82 15.03
CA GLN A 593 -6.16 29.62 15.10
C GLN A 593 -5.33 28.38 14.80
N ALA A 594 -4.50 28.42 13.77
CA ALA A 594 -3.64 27.33 13.36
C ALA A 594 -2.67 26.93 14.50
N GLU A 595 -1.95 27.89 15.07
CA GLU A 595 -1.07 27.69 16.23
C GLU A 595 -1.82 27.10 17.43
N THR A 596 -2.99 27.68 17.77
CA THR A 596 -3.78 27.22 18.91
C THR A 596 -4.31 25.81 18.69
N ALA A 597 -4.84 25.52 17.50
CA ALA A 597 -5.44 24.22 17.17
C ALA A 597 -4.37 23.11 17.20
N MET A 598 -3.20 23.36 16.59
CA MET A 598 -2.12 22.36 16.55
C MET A 598 -1.43 22.20 17.89
N GLU A 599 -1.34 23.24 18.71
CA GLU A 599 -0.90 23.09 20.11
C GLU A 599 -1.86 22.17 20.90
N LYS A 600 -3.18 22.31 20.70
CA LYS A 600 -4.16 21.44 21.35
C LYS A 600 -4.14 20.01 20.79
N VAL A 601 -3.80 19.82 19.52
CA VAL A 601 -3.50 18.50 18.96
C VAL A 601 -2.35 17.85 19.72
N HIS A 602 -1.24 18.57 19.90
CA HIS A 602 -0.09 18.06 20.62
C HIS A 602 -0.43 17.76 22.08
N GLU A 603 -1.08 18.67 22.80
CA GLU A 603 -1.44 18.48 24.22
C GLU A 603 -2.40 17.31 24.48
N ILE A 604 -3.38 17.10 23.57
CA ILE A 604 -4.51 16.19 23.82
C ILE A 604 -4.41 14.88 23.06
N LEU A 605 -3.92 14.92 21.81
CA LEU A 605 -3.96 13.76 20.92
C LEU A 605 -2.61 13.06 20.77
N ASN A 606 -1.48 13.73 21.10
CA ASN A 606 -0.16 13.11 20.93
C ASN A 606 0.09 12.00 21.95
N THR A 607 0.78 10.96 21.51
CA THR A 607 1.19 9.80 22.30
C THR A 607 2.56 9.31 21.85
N PRO A 608 3.25 8.47 22.63
CA PRO A 608 4.54 7.90 22.21
C PRO A 608 4.50 7.00 20.97
N PHE A 609 3.30 6.79 20.37
CA PHE A 609 3.11 5.93 19.20
C PHE A 609 2.47 6.68 18.02
N GLY A 610 2.32 8.01 18.15
CA GLY A 610 1.72 8.91 17.18
C GLY A 610 0.46 9.61 17.70
N VAL A 611 -0.16 10.40 16.84
CA VAL A 611 -1.29 11.27 17.16
C VAL A 611 -2.61 10.54 17.00
N LYS A 612 -3.45 10.55 18.03
CA LYS A 612 -4.80 9.94 18.03
C LYS A 612 -5.72 10.64 17.03
N ILE A 613 -6.66 9.88 16.48
CA ILE A 613 -7.68 10.46 15.59
C ILE A 613 -8.68 11.34 16.34
N MET A 614 -9.00 10.98 17.57
CA MET A 614 -9.88 11.75 18.46
C MET A 614 -9.68 11.38 19.92
N GLU A 615 -10.12 12.27 20.84
CA GLU A 615 -10.08 12.08 22.28
C GLU A 615 -11.27 12.78 22.94
N PRO A 616 -11.88 12.23 24.00
CA PRO A 616 -11.90 10.83 24.39
C PRO A 616 -12.60 9.90 23.36
N PRO A 617 -12.34 8.59 23.36
CA PRO A 617 -13.09 7.66 22.50
C PRO A 617 -14.56 7.59 22.90
N TYR A 618 -15.44 7.22 21.97
CA TYR A 618 -16.85 6.94 22.25
C TYR A 618 -17.01 5.63 23.04
N VAL A 619 -17.75 5.70 24.13
CA VAL A 619 -18.14 4.57 24.99
C VAL A 619 -19.65 4.60 25.26
N ASP A 620 -20.14 5.72 25.85
CA ASP A 620 -21.53 5.85 26.33
C ASP A 620 -22.29 7.03 25.70
N HIS A 621 -21.58 8.04 25.14
CA HIS A 621 -22.19 9.30 24.70
C HIS A 621 -22.15 9.49 23.16
N TYR A 622 -22.31 8.41 22.40
CA TYR A 622 -22.37 8.44 20.95
C TYR A 622 -23.80 8.73 20.45
N PHE A 623 -23.93 9.14 19.20
CA PHE A 623 -25.21 9.41 18.54
C PHE A 623 -25.42 8.48 17.35
N ASP A 624 -26.67 8.38 16.87
CA ASP A 624 -26.98 7.64 15.65
C ASP A 624 -26.16 8.19 14.47
N GLY A 625 -25.40 7.35 13.80
CA GLY A 625 -24.44 7.74 12.77
C GLY A 625 -22.99 7.84 13.24
N ALA A 626 -22.70 7.93 14.53
CA ALA A 626 -21.37 7.78 15.09
C ALA A 626 -21.07 6.31 15.39
N LEU A 627 -20.64 5.55 14.38
CA LEU A 627 -20.44 4.09 14.48
C LEU A 627 -19.08 3.71 15.06
N MET A 628 -18.22 4.64 15.44
CA MET A 628 -16.90 4.37 15.99
C MET A 628 -16.96 3.46 17.22
N HIS A 629 -18.00 3.57 18.05
CA HIS A 629 -18.23 2.77 19.26
C HIS A 629 -18.32 1.25 19.02
N ILE A 630 -18.44 0.79 17.75
CA ILE A 630 -18.32 -0.64 17.41
C ILE A 630 -16.89 -1.17 17.61
N PHE A 631 -15.91 -0.29 17.60
CA PHE A 631 -14.52 -0.62 17.91
C PHE A 631 -14.23 -0.37 19.39
N ASN A 632 -13.35 -1.18 19.94
CA ASN A 632 -12.88 -0.95 21.30
C ASN A 632 -12.25 0.44 21.43
N PRO A 633 -12.37 1.11 22.60
CA PRO A 633 -11.69 2.38 22.84
C PRO A 633 -10.19 2.33 22.52
N ASP A 634 -9.66 3.40 21.98
CA ASP A 634 -8.27 3.53 21.53
C ASP A 634 -7.86 2.57 20.38
N THR A 635 -8.83 2.17 19.56
CA THR A 635 -8.64 1.25 18.42
C THR A 635 -9.31 1.82 17.18
N LYS A 636 -8.64 1.75 16.03
CA LYS A 636 -9.15 2.23 14.73
C LYS A 636 -9.71 3.67 14.83
N GLU A 637 -10.92 3.88 14.31
CA GLU A 637 -11.59 5.19 14.30
C GLU A 637 -12.08 5.62 15.69
N ASN A 638 -12.08 4.72 16.69
CA ASN A 638 -12.52 5.03 18.05
C ASN A 638 -11.36 5.44 18.98
N GLY A 639 -10.72 6.54 18.67
CA GLY A 639 -9.62 7.09 19.47
C GLY A 639 -8.28 6.36 19.27
N GLY A 640 -8.16 5.46 18.30
CA GLY A 640 -6.88 4.87 17.91
C GLY A 640 -5.95 5.87 17.22
N ILE A 641 -4.70 5.50 17.06
CA ILE A 641 -3.74 6.21 16.22
C ILE A 641 -3.97 5.71 14.80
N PHE A 642 -4.83 6.42 14.05
CA PHE A 642 -5.11 6.07 12.66
C PHE A 642 -3.96 6.57 11.80
N SER A 643 -3.15 5.63 11.26
CA SER A 643 -1.83 5.98 10.75
C SER A 643 -1.85 6.91 9.53
N GLN A 644 -2.92 6.88 8.73
CA GLN A 644 -3.06 7.78 7.57
C GLN A 644 -3.12 9.26 7.99
N THR A 645 -3.73 9.58 9.13
CA THR A 645 -3.84 10.96 9.61
C THR A 645 -2.52 11.54 10.12
N GLN A 646 -1.52 10.68 10.37
CA GLN A 646 -0.19 11.13 10.79
C GLN A 646 0.47 12.00 9.72
N GLY A 647 0.33 11.64 8.43
CA GLY A 647 0.84 12.45 7.33
C GLY A 647 0.25 13.86 7.30
N TRP A 648 -1.03 14.01 7.64
CA TRP A 648 -1.67 15.33 7.74
C TRP A 648 -1.17 16.13 8.96
N ALA A 649 -0.95 15.47 10.10
CA ALA A 649 -0.39 16.13 11.27
C ALA A 649 1.04 16.61 11.01
N ILE A 650 1.89 15.77 10.40
CA ILE A 650 3.26 16.12 9.99
C ILE A 650 3.25 17.32 9.02
N LEU A 651 2.38 17.26 7.99
CA LEU A 651 2.28 18.33 7.01
C LEU A 651 1.81 19.66 7.65
N ALA A 652 0.80 19.61 8.51
CA ALA A 652 0.28 20.80 9.19
C ALA A 652 1.34 21.47 10.07
N GLU A 653 2.05 20.71 10.90
CA GLU A 653 3.15 21.25 11.72
C GLU A 653 4.28 21.80 10.87
N SER A 654 4.62 21.12 9.77
CA SER A 654 5.64 21.60 8.84
C SER A 654 5.25 22.92 8.17
N LEU A 655 3.97 23.10 7.81
CA LEU A 655 3.46 24.32 7.22
C LEU A 655 3.53 25.51 8.19
N LEU A 656 3.41 25.24 9.50
CA LEU A 656 3.59 26.23 10.57
C LEU A 656 5.07 26.49 10.91
N GLY A 657 5.99 25.72 10.36
CA GLY A 657 7.42 25.83 10.62
C GLY A 657 7.87 25.13 11.90
N HIS A 658 7.05 24.26 12.48
CA HIS A 658 7.33 23.49 13.68
C HIS A 658 8.12 22.20 13.36
N GLY A 659 9.34 22.33 12.88
CA GLY A 659 10.15 21.20 12.42
C GLY A 659 10.41 20.12 13.46
N ASP A 660 10.63 20.51 14.72
CA ASP A 660 10.83 19.58 15.83
C ASP A 660 9.59 18.69 16.01
N ARG A 661 8.41 19.29 16.04
CA ARG A 661 7.13 18.58 16.26
C ARG A 661 6.72 17.74 15.05
N ALA A 662 6.93 18.26 13.84
CA ALA A 662 6.69 17.49 12.63
C ALA A 662 7.54 16.22 12.57
N PHE A 663 8.81 16.32 12.96
CA PHE A 663 9.71 15.18 13.00
C PHE A 663 9.43 14.24 14.19
N GLU A 664 9.01 14.76 15.35
CA GLU A 664 8.51 13.97 16.47
C GLU A 664 7.36 13.08 16.05
N TYR A 665 6.32 13.63 15.38
CA TYR A 665 5.17 12.86 14.89
C TYR A 665 5.58 11.81 13.85
N PHE A 666 6.55 12.13 13.01
CA PHE A 666 7.12 11.14 12.10
C PHE A 666 7.76 9.97 12.88
N LEU A 667 8.64 10.24 13.82
CA LEU A 667 9.33 9.20 14.59
C LEU A 667 8.37 8.34 15.40
N GLU A 668 7.42 8.94 16.11
CA GLU A 668 6.45 8.23 16.94
C GLU A 668 5.57 7.26 16.12
N SER A 669 5.21 7.65 14.90
CA SER A 669 4.39 6.82 14.01
C SER A 669 5.21 5.92 13.05
N SER A 670 6.53 6.11 12.97
CA SER A 670 7.39 5.40 12.02
C SER A 670 7.60 3.93 12.40
N PRO A 671 7.37 2.98 11.46
CA PRO A 671 7.71 1.59 11.66
C PRO A 671 9.19 1.37 12.01
N ALA A 672 10.09 2.10 11.36
CA ALA A 672 11.54 1.95 11.54
C ALA A 672 11.98 2.29 12.97
N ASN A 673 11.35 3.28 13.61
CA ASN A 673 11.61 3.65 15.00
C ASN A 673 11.15 2.60 16.02
N MET A 674 10.38 1.60 15.58
CA MET A 674 9.90 0.48 16.41
C MET A 674 10.67 -0.83 16.14
N ASN A 675 11.78 -0.79 15.40
CA ASN A 675 12.54 -1.99 15.01
C ASN A 675 13.09 -2.78 16.22
N ASP A 676 13.46 -2.09 17.29
CA ASP A 676 13.93 -2.68 18.55
C ASP A 676 12.79 -3.13 19.48
N LYS A 677 11.54 -2.81 19.16
CA LYS A 677 10.30 -3.07 19.92
C LYS A 677 9.32 -3.94 19.14
N ALA A 678 9.84 -4.88 18.35
CA ALA A 678 9.02 -5.70 17.45
C ALA A 678 7.89 -6.47 18.16
N GLU A 679 8.08 -6.93 19.38
CA GLU A 679 7.04 -7.62 20.17
C GLU A 679 5.91 -6.68 20.65
N VAL A 680 6.16 -5.37 20.70
CA VAL A 680 5.12 -4.37 20.97
C VAL A 680 4.37 -4.06 19.68
N ARG A 681 5.11 -3.76 18.61
CA ARG A 681 4.53 -3.39 17.33
C ARG A 681 3.81 -4.54 16.61
N ILE A 682 4.34 -5.76 16.68
CA ILE A 682 3.91 -7.01 16.01
C ILE A 682 4.15 -6.99 14.49
N LEU A 683 3.73 -5.94 13.78
CA LEU A 683 3.91 -5.83 12.33
C LEU A 683 5.36 -5.55 11.92
N GLU A 684 5.61 -5.67 10.63
CA GLU A 684 6.88 -5.41 9.98
C GLU A 684 7.43 -4.03 10.35
N PRO A 685 8.72 -3.92 10.75
CA PRO A 685 9.30 -2.60 11.07
C PRO A 685 9.67 -1.76 9.84
N TYR A 686 9.40 -2.26 8.63
CA TYR A 686 9.69 -1.57 7.38
C TYR A 686 8.45 -1.11 6.62
N VAL A 687 7.22 -1.35 7.13
CA VAL A 687 5.98 -0.90 6.48
C VAL A 687 4.98 -0.32 7.48
N HIS A 688 4.22 0.66 7.01
CA HIS A 688 3.12 1.21 7.79
C HIS A 688 1.93 0.25 7.87
N GLY A 689 1.28 0.23 9.03
CA GLY A 689 -0.05 -0.31 9.22
C GLY A 689 -1.14 0.75 9.05
N GLN A 690 -2.41 0.33 9.07
CA GLN A 690 -3.54 1.24 9.00
C GLN A 690 -3.74 2.02 10.30
N PHE A 691 -3.55 1.34 11.44
CA PHE A 691 -3.68 1.96 12.76
C PHE A 691 -2.78 1.28 13.78
N THR A 692 -2.51 2.02 14.86
CA THR A 692 -1.82 1.54 16.05
C THR A 692 -2.75 1.73 17.25
N GLU A 693 -2.78 0.76 18.17
CA GLU A 693 -3.54 0.85 19.41
C GLU A 693 -2.96 1.92 20.32
N SER A 694 -3.82 2.79 20.85
CA SER A 694 -3.40 3.89 21.68
C SER A 694 -3.31 3.52 23.18
N THR A 695 -3.03 4.51 24.01
CA THR A 695 -2.53 4.36 25.38
C THR A 695 -3.48 3.70 26.37
N ARG A 696 -4.81 3.68 26.14
CA ARG A 696 -5.77 2.95 26.98
C ARG A 696 -5.88 1.47 26.64
N SER A 697 -5.40 1.09 25.44
CA SER A 697 -5.37 -0.32 25.08
C SER A 697 -4.37 -1.08 25.96
N PRO A 698 -4.68 -2.30 26.42
CA PRO A 698 -3.71 -3.15 27.11
C PRO A 698 -2.52 -3.56 26.20
N TYR A 699 -2.63 -3.28 24.90
CA TYR A 699 -1.62 -3.56 23.88
C TYR A 699 -1.17 -2.27 23.16
N ALA A 700 -1.05 -1.17 23.88
CA ALA A 700 -0.61 0.12 23.34
C ALA A 700 0.68 -0.01 22.52
N GLY A 701 0.70 0.58 21.33
CA GLY A 701 1.80 0.47 20.37
C GLY A 701 1.68 -0.68 19.38
N ARG A 702 0.70 -1.60 19.54
CA ARG A 702 0.46 -2.70 18.60
C ARG A 702 -0.17 -2.17 17.31
N SER A 703 0.48 -2.40 16.18
CA SER A 703 0.01 -1.96 14.86
C SER A 703 -0.75 -3.07 14.13
N HIS A 704 -1.66 -2.67 13.25
CA HIS A 704 -2.56 -3.58 12.53
C HIS A 704 -2.73 -3.20 11.06
N VAL A 705 -3.15 -4.19 10.24
CA VAL A 705 -3.52 -4.04 8.83
C VAL A 705 -2.37 -3.47 8.01
N HIS A 706 -1.39 -4.31 7.78
CA HIS A 706 -0.13 -3.96 7.13
C HIS A 706 -0.25 -3.74 5.62
N TRP A 707 0.72 -3.06 5.05
CA TRP A 707 0.95 -2.82 3.63
C TRP A 707 -0.11 -1.93 2.95
N LEU A 708 -1.30 -2.44 2.69
CA LEU A 708 -2.32 -1.78 1.86
C LEU A 708 -3.11 -0.75 2.68
N THR A 709 -2.55 0.42 2.83
CA THR A 709 -3.13 1.54 3.59
C THR A 709 -2.73 2.88 2.97
N GLY A 710 -3.60 3.87 3.03
CA GLY A 710 -3.28 5.24 2.62
C GLY A 710 -2.20 5.93 3.45
N THR A 711 -1.78 5.31 4.54
CA THR A 711 -0.71 5.82 5.40
C THR A 711 0.58 6.06 4.63
N GLY A 712 0.99 5.10 3.79
CA GLY A 712 2.21 5.24 2.99
C GLY A 712 2.23 6.56 2.21
N ALA A 713 1.15 6.84 1.48
CA ALA A 713 1.04 8.05 0.66
C ALA A 713 0.98 9.34 1.49
N THR A 714 0.15 9.39 2.54
CA THR A 714 0.01 10.63 3.33
C THR A 714 1.26 10.96 4.14
N VAL A 715 1.92 9.94 4.72
CA VAL A 715 3.21 10.13 5.42
C VAL A 715 4.30 10.54 4.43
N MET A 716 4.34 9.96 3.22
CA MET A 716 5.28 10.38 2.19
C MET A 716 5.09 11.85 1.80
N VAL A 717 3.85 12.30 1.62
CA VAL A 717 3.54 13.72 1.39
C VAL A 717 4.01 14.58 2.57
N GLY A 718 3.74 14.17 3.82
CA GLY A 718 4.22 14.86 5.01
C GLY A 718 5.75 14.95 5.07
N CYS A 719 6.46 13.91 4.66
CA CYS A 719 7.92 13.88 4.61
C CYS A 719 8.46 14.77 3.48
N VAL A 720 7.98 14.59 2.25
CA VAL A 720 8.52 15.29 1.05
C VAL A 720 8.11 16.75 1.03
N GLU A 721 6.83 17.06 1.16
CA GLU A 721 6.33 18.44 1.07
C GLU A 721 6.40 19.20 2.40
N GLY A 722 6.30 18.46 3.51
CA GLY A 722 6.40 19.02 4.86
C GLY A 722 7.86 19.14 5.31
N ILE A 723 8.45 18.05 5.83
CA ILE A 723 9.77 18.05 6.45
C ILE A 723 10.86 18.49 5.46
N CYS A 724 10.95 17.84 4.29
CA CYS A 724 11.90 18.21 3.24
C CYS A 724 11.55 19.53 2.53
N GLY A 725 10.29 19.97 2.62
CA GLY A 725 9.81 21.24 2.08
C GLY A 725 9.80 21.33 0.55
N MET A 726 9.72 20.19 -0.15
CA MET A 726 9.76 20.14 -1.61
C MET A 726 8.34 20.29 -2.17
N ARG A 727 7.98 21.49 -2.62
CA ARG A 727 6.63 21.84 -3.10
C ARG A 727 6.67 22.34 -4.55
N PRO A 728 6.59 21.45 -5.54
CA PRO A 728 6.57 21.85 -6.92
C PRO A 728 5.27 22.56 -7.30
N ASN A 729 5.37 23.53 -8.20
CA ASN A 729 4.25 24.16 -8.89
C ASN A 729 4.50 24.15 -10.40
N ALA A 730 3.53 24.62 -11.18
CA ALA A 730 3.62 24.55 -12.64
C ALA A 730 4.87 25.27 -13.24
N GLU A 731 5.40 26.27 -12.55
CA GLU A 731 6.53 27.10 -12.99
C GLU A 731 7.89 26.65 -12.46
N GLY A 732 7.91 25.77 -11.43
CA GLY A 732 9.16 25.35 -10.81
C GLY A 732 8.97 24.71 -9.45
N LEU A 733 9.88 24.99 -8.53
CA LEU A 733 9.97 24.32 -7.23
C LEU A 733 10.13 25.33 -6.08
N VAL A 734 9.22 25.27 -5.13
CA VAL A 734 9.37 25.95 -3.83
C VAL A 734 10.13 25.02 -2.90
N ILE A 735 11.18 25.53 -2.24
CA ILE A 735 11.97 24.79 -1.25
C ILE A 735 11.81 25.49 0.10
N SER A 736 11.11 24.83 1.02
CA SER A 736 10.77 25.39 2.33
C SER A 736 10.81 24.30 3.41
N PRO A 737 12.02 23.83 3.79
CA PRO A 737 12.19 22.76 4.78
C PRO A 737 11.66 23.16 6.15
N SER A 738 11.14 22.17 6.88
CA SER A 738 10.76 22.29 8.28
C SER A 738 11.37 21.10 9.03
N ILE A 739 12.52 21.33 9.67
CA ILE A 739 13.40 20.28 10.19
C ILE A 739 13.67 20.47 11.68
N PRO A 740 14.12 19.42 12.39
CA PRO A 740 14.58 19.57 13.76
C PRO A 740 15.69 20.63 13.87
N HIS A 741 15.59 21.48 14.89
CA HIS A 741 16.63 22.50 15.17
C HIS A 741 18.02 21.88 15.42
N THR A 742 18.05 20.59 15.78
CA THR A 742 19.31 19.84 16.05
C THR A 742 20.03 19.38 14.79
N TRP A 743 19.41 19.50 13.62
CA TRP A 743 20.07 19.14 12.35
C TRP A 743 20.92 20.29 11.82
N ASP A 744 22.18 20.00 11.50
CA ASP A 744 23.06 20.97 10.82
C ASP A 744 22.69 21.20 9.37
N GLY A 745 21.86 20.31 8.81
CA GLY A 745 21.40 20.29 7.43
C GLY A 745 21.15 18.89 6.91
N PHE A 746 20.86 18.77 5.62
CA PHE A 746 20.65 17.50 4.93
C PHE A 746 20.72 17.70 3.42
N LYS A 747 20.76 16.60 2.65
CA LYS A 747 20.82 16.64 1.20
C LYS A 747 19.63 15.94 0.56
N ILE A 748 19.29 16.40 -0.66
CA ILE A 748 18.26 15.78 -1.50
C ILE A 748 18.83 15.62 -2.91
N GLU A 749 18.66 14.43 -3.48
CA GLU A 749 18.85 14.15 -4.90
C GLU A 749 17.50 13.88 -5.53
N LYS A 750 17.14 14.62 -6.57
CA LYS A 750 15.82 14.52 -7.21
C LYS A 750 15.90 14.64 -8.71
N ASN A 751 15.23 13.71 -9.41
CA ASN A 751 14.93 13.90 -10.83
C ASN A 751 13.64 14.72 -10.95
N PHE A 752 13.72 15.85 -11.65
CA PHE A 752 12.60 16.78 -11.80
C PHE A 752 12.50 17.28 -13.24
N ARG A 753 11.44 16.85 -13.94
CA ARG A 753 11.17 17.25 -15.33
C ARG A 753 12.37 17.03 -16.28
N GLY A 754 12.99 15.84 -16.16
CA GLY A 754 14.15 15.46 -16.99
C GLY A 754 15.48 16.09 -16.56
N LYS A 755 15.52 16.84 -15.46
CA LYS A 755 16.71 17.45 -14.88
C LYS A 755 17.07 16.77 -13.57
N HIS A 756 18.36 16.67 -13.25
CA HIS A 756 18.83 16.19 -11.97
C HIS A 756 19.14 17.36 -11.04
N LEU A 757 18.50 17.38 -9.89
CA LEU A 757 18.67 18.41 -8.85
C LEU A 757 19.43 17.82 -7.67
N SER A 758 20.58 18.43 -7.33
CA SER A 758 21.35 18.17 -6.11
C SER A 758 21.13 19.35 -5.17
N ILE A 759 20.48 19.11 -4.03
CA ILE A 759 20.03 20.16 -3.13
C ILE A 759 20.73 19.98 -1.78
N ASP A 760 21.47 20.99 -1.35
CA ASP A 760 22.16 21.05 -0.07
C ASP A 760 21.45 22.03 0.85
N ILE A 761 20.80 21.53 1.89
CA ILE A 761 20.14 22.32 2.92
C ILE A 761 21.10 22.48 4.10
N GLN A 762 21.42 23.72 4.44
CA GLN A 762 22.34 24.07 5.52
C GLN A 762 21.59 24.83 6.65
N ASN A 763 21.79 24.45 7.89
CA ASN A 763 21.12 25.02 9.04
C ASN A 763 22.13 25.54 10.10
N PRO A 764 22.98 26.53 9.78
CA PRO A 764 24.00 27.04 10.69
C PRO A 764 23.42 27.77 11.90
N ASP A 765 22.22 28.32 11.80
CA ASP A 765 21.54 29.05 12.85
C ASP A 765 20.65 28.15 13.74
N HIS A 766 20.61 26.82 13.45
CA HIS A 766 19.82 25.82 14.19
C HIS A 766 18.34 26.21 14.35
N VAL A 767 17.75 26.71 13.27
CA VAL A 767 16.33 27.06 13.22
C VAL A 767 15.51 25.85 12.77
N GLN A 768 14.19 25.86 13.00
CA GLN A 768 13.30 24.80 12.55
C GLN A 768 12.80 25.01 11.10
N SER A 769 12.79 26.25 10.63
CA SER A 769 12.29 26.64 9.32
C SER A 769 12.78 28.04 8.93
N GLY A 770 12.42 28.48 7.72
CA GLY A 770 12.80 29.77 7.17
C GLY A 770 14.01 29.67 6.24
N VAL A 771 13.90 30.27 5.05
CA VAL A 771 15.00 30.34 4.08
C VAL A 771 15.62 31.70 4.11
N LYS A 772 16.86 31.80 4.61
CA LYS A 772 17.67 33.00 4.72
C LYS A 772 18.30 33.39 3.39
N SER A 773 18.78 32.40 2.66
CA SER A 773 19.36 32.61 1.32
C SER A 773 19.33 31.34 0.51
N MET A 774 19.28 31.49 -0.82
CA MET A 774 19.33 30.40 -1.75
C MET A 774 20.21 30.74 -2.97
N THR A 775 20.94 29.76 -3.47
CA THR A 775 21.66 29.86 -4.74
C THR A 775 21.30 28.69 -5.66
N VAL A 776 21.25 28.96 -6.97
CA VAL A 776 21.06 27.97 -8.03
C VAL A 776 22.27 28.05 -8.97
N ASN A 777 23.03 26.97 -9.07
CA ASN A 777 24.29 26.92 -9.83
C ASN A 777 25.28 28.06 -9.46
N GLY A 778 25.28 28.45 -8.19
CA GLY A 778 26.14 29.52 -7.67
C GLY A 778 25.58 30.93 -7.83
N GLU A 779 24.44 31.11 -8.52
CA GLU A 779 23.77 32.40 -8.64
C GLU A 779 22.71 32.57 -7.55
N ALA A 780 22.71 33.73 -6.87
CA ALA A 780 21.73 34.04 -5.82
C ALA A 780 20.29 34.12 -6.39
N VAL A 781 19.33 33.57 -5.67
CA VAL A 781 17.91 33.63 -5.94
C VAL A 781 17.22 34.30 -4.76
N GLU A 782 16.30 35.21 -5.05
CA GLU A 782 15.51 35.87 -4.01
C GLU A 782 14.37 34.95 -3.55
N GLY A 783 14.21 34.83 -2.22
CA GLY A 783 13.20 33.97 -1.62
C GLY A 783 13.53 32.48 -1.69
N ASN A 784 12.50 31.64 -1.81
CA ASN A 784 12.60 30.17 -1.73
C ASN A 784 12.03 29.44 -2.96
N PHE A 785 11.85 30.15 -4.07
CA PHE A 785 11.31 29.61 -5.32
C PHE A 785 12.38 29.50 -6.41
N VAL A 786 12.55 28.31 -6.96
CA VAL A 786 13.43 28.03 -8.10
C VAL A 786 12.58 27.88 -9.36
N CYS A 787 12.62 28.91 -10.25
CA CYS A 787 11.99 28.79 -11.58
C CYS A 787 12.66 27.67 -12.38
N GLU A 788 11.85 26.85 -13.08
CA GLU A 788 12.38 25.84 -14.02
C GLU A 788 13.31 26.45 -15.07
N CYS A 789 13.10 27.71 -15.46
CA CYS A 789 13.93 28.45 -16.40
C CYS A 789 15.40 28.62 -15.95
N LYS A 790 15.71 28.47 -14.66
CA LYS A 790 17.07 28.52 -14.07
C LYS A 790 17.69 27.13 -13.90
N MET A 791 16.92 26.06 -14.14
CA MET A 791 17.39 24.70 -13.98
C MET A 791 18.06 24.21 -15.27
N THR A 792 19.21 23.57 -15.15
CA THR A 792 19.97 22.89 -16.22
C THR A 792 19.83 21.37 -16.04
N GLU A 793 20.40 20.56 -16.96
CA GLU A 793 20.40 19.10 -16.85
C GLU A 793 20.94 18.60 -15.53
N GLN A 794 21.97 19.29 -14.99
CA GLN A 794 22.53 19.10 -13.65
C GLN A 794 22.42 20.45 -12.91
N THR A 795 21.62 20.51 -11.87
CA THR A 795 21.34 21.73 -11.13
C THR A 795 21.75 21.58 -9.68
N ASN A 796 22.65 22.42 -9.22
CA ASN A 796 23.06 22.48 -7.82
C ASN A 796 22.32 23.62 -7.12
N ILE A 797 21.62 23.30 -6.02
CA ILE A 797 20.86 24.25 -5.22
C ILE A 797 21.43 24.20 -3.81
N VAL A 798 21.79 25.37 -3.27
CA VAL A 798 22.18 25.50 -1.85
C VAL A 798 21.17 26.39 -1.16
N VAL A 799 20.60 25.90 -0.08
CA VAL A 799 19.60 26.60 0.74
C VAL A 799 20.16 26.77 2.14
N VAL A 800 20.21 27.97 2.61
CA VAL A 800 20.64 28.28 3.99
C VAL A 800 19.40 28.70 4.78
N LEU A 801 19.14 28.00 5.87
CA LEU A 801 18.06 28.32 6.82
C LEU A 801 18.52 29.39 7.81
N GLY A 802 17.57 30.23 8.34
CA GLY A 802 17.87 31.26 9.33
C GLY A 802 16.85 32.41 9.39
#